data_423dbafa3fd2bb77392a2119370507d1
#
_entry.id   423dbafa3fd2bb77392a2119370507d1
#
_cell.length_a   1.000
_cell.length_b   1.000
_cell.length_c   1.000
_cell.angle_alpha   90.00
_cell.angle_beta   90.00
_cell.angle_gamma   90.00
#
_symmetry.space_group_name_H-M   'P 1'
#
loop_
_entity.id
_entity.type
_entity.pdbx_description
1 polymer ?
#
loop_
_entity_poly.entity_id
_entity_poly.type
_entity_poly.pdbx_seq_one_letter_code
_entity_poly.pdbx_strand_id
1 'polypeptide(L)'
;GLVGSEMCIRDRYYDDRGRLSQTVSDNHLGGMDRDFFSYDFNGNALRHLHRQTGAGNEILSDSYTYEYDHAERLVKALHRLGDAQEVILIDNVYDDLGRLSRKTFHNGLLNTSYSYNIRSWLTGITGSSFEQVLHYTDGTGIPYYNGNISSMVWKSGEDDIMRGYHFTYDNLNRLTNAVYGEGSVLVQNQNRFNEQVTGYDKMSNILGIKRSGQTSSTGYGLIDDLAMSYNGNQLKSVSDRATNSVYGNGFDFKDGVNKEAEYEYDENGNMTKDLNKKILNIQYNCLNLPSRIEFENGHVISYLYDADGIKLRTTHIIGSDTTVTDYCGNVIYENGIPVKLLTEAGYVTLADSKYHYFVQDHLGNNRVVVDQSGNVEEVNHYYPFGGLLSSSVSNAVQPYKYNGKELDRKNGLDWYDYGARMYDAALGRWHAVDPMSEKYYSWSPYTYCKNNPVLRIDLDGKDDYVISRSGRLFNETPIDKRGKGSTDNLYLSSDRSISVTVNQGLLGEMHSMQAKEQKENRVKKSYGSTQDLETAATVFKFAADHTTVEWKLDVYDDNGTRTAVVATDRDPYGVDNGVYAQNKLSVKGEKVIDIHSHLPGGTKGGAGNDFNLAKPQRKNAVYMKDNRVSTDKKDMIYEYTKNASRVNSIRVYDATDLLQYIKRK
;
A
#
# COMPACT_ATOMS: atom_id res chain seq x y z
N GLY A 1 -14.86 16.15 -31.70
CA GLY A 1 -14.51 17.30 -30.95
C GLY A 1 -14.24 16.85 -29.54
N LEU A 2 -12.99 16.86 -29.12
CA LEU A 2 -12.61 16.76 -27.71
C LEU A 2 -13.19 17.99 -27.01
N VAL A 3 -14.28 17.81 -26.30
CA VAL A 3 -14.72 18.79 -25.30
C VAL A 3 -13.68 18.65 -24.16
N GLY A 4 -12.92 19.73 -23.92
CA GLY A 4 -11.79 19.74 -23.05
C GLY A 4 -12.10 19.22 -21.64
N SER A 5 -11.50 18.11 -21.30
CA SER A 5 -10.95 17.97 -19.97
C SER A 5 -9.80 18.98 -19.93
N GLU A 6 -9.97 20.08 -19.23
CA GLU A 6 -8.84 20.93 -18.92
C GLU A 6 -7.81 20.04 -18.20
N MET A 7 -6.70 19.79 -18.86
CA MET A 7 -5.59 19.08 -18.24
C MET A 7 -5.15 19.92 -17.05
N CYS A 8 -5.17 19.33 -15.86
CA CYS A 8 -4.52 19.94 -14.71
C CYS A 8 -3.08 20.24 -15.11
N ILE A 9 -2.78 21.50 -15.40
CA ILE A 9 -1.42 21.94 -15.68
C ILE A 9 -0.70 21.87 -14.34
N ARG A 10 0.32 21.03 -14.27
CA ARG A 10 1.19 20.92 -13.10
C ARG A 10 2.58 21.40 -13.44
N ASP A 11 2.93 22.58 -12.92
CA ASP A 11 4.29 23.09 -12.98
C ASP A 11 5.11 22.53 -11.83
N ARG A 12 6.33 22.09 -12.14
CA ARG A 12 7.28 21.58 -11.15
C ARG A 12 8.56 22.42 -11.16
N TYR A 13 8.96 22.86 -10.00
CA TYR A 13 10.19 23.60 -9.78
C TYR A 13 11.15 22.76 -8.95
N TYR A 14 12.42 22.86 -9.26
CA TYR A 14 13.44 22.03 -8.63
C TYR A 14 14.52 22.91 -8.01
N ASP A 15 15.14 22.43 -6.94
CA ASP A 15 16.29 23.08 -6.32
C ASP A 15 17.57 22.83 -7.15
N ASP A 16 18.69 23.40 -6.69
CA ASP A 16 20.01 23.25 -7.32
C ASP A 16 20.54 21.80 -7.34
N ARG A 17 19.88 20.90 -6.63
CA ARG A 17 20.18 19.47 -6.57
C ARG A 17 19.20 18.60 -7.38
N GLY A 18 18.27 19.22 -8.09
CA GLY A 18 17.26 18.54 -8.89
C GLY A 18 16.11 17.93 -8.07
N ARG A 19 15.96 18.31 -6.78
CA ARG A 19 14.85 17.85 -5.94
C ARG A 19 13.66 18.79 -6.10
N LEU A 20 12.47 18.24 -6.08
CA LEU A 20 11.22 18.98 -6.22
C LEU A 20 11.08 20.01 -5.08
N SER A 21 11.17 21.29 -5.38
CA SER A 21 11.06 22.37 -4.38
C SER A 21 9.66 22.98 -4.33
N GLN A 22 8.94 22.96 -5.46
CA GLN A 22 7.58 23.47 -5.55
C GLN A 22 6.79 22.76 -6.64
N THR A 23 5.49 22.53 -6.38
CA THR A 23 4.48 22.24 -7.42
C THR A 23 3.43 23.32 -7.46
N VAL A 24 2.90 23.60 -8.64
CA VAL A 24 1.73 24.45 -8.82
C VAL A 24 0.80 23.73 -9.80
N SER A 25 -0.44 23.51 -9.41
CA SER A 25 -1.43 22.85 -10.27
C SER A 25 -2.80 23.48 -10.10
N ASP A 26 -3.56 23.56 -11.18
CA ASP A 26 -4.98 23.82 -11.09
C ASP A 26 -5.68 22.63 -10.45
N ASN A 27 -6.74 22.86 -9.70
CA ASN A 27 -7.56 21.81 -9.14
C ASN A 27 -8.98 21.80 -9.75
N HIS A 28 -9.67 20.68 -9.61
CA HIS A 28 -10.99 20.48 -10.20
C HIS A 28 -12.09 21.35 -9.57
N LEU A 29 -11.79 22.10 -8.51
CA LEU A 29 -12.69 23.08 -7.89
C LEU A 29 -12.60 24.47 -8.54
N GLY A 30 -11.76 24.61 -9.58
CA GLY A 30 -11.50 25.89 -10.25
C GLY A 30 -10.56 26.81 -9.46
N GLY A 31 -9.83 26.26 -8.51
CA GLY A 31 -8.79 26.91 -7.75
C GLY A 31 -7.40 26.36 -8.09
N MET A 32 -6.46 26.51 -7.16
CA MET A 32 -5.06 26.18 -7.37
C MET A 32 -4.46 25.53 -6.13
N ASP A 33 -3.65 24.48 -6.33
CA ASP A 33 -2.84 23.84 -5.32
C ASP A 33 -1.37 24.22 -5.48
N ARG A 34 -0.71 24.53 -4.38
CA ARG A 34 0.72 24.85 -4.33
C ARG A 34 1.35 24.11 -3.18
N ASP A 35 2.35 23.29 -3.51
CA ASP A 35 3.18 22.60 -2.54
C ASP A 35 4.60 23.17 -2.56
N PHE A 36 5.19 23.34 -1.38
CA PHE A 36 6.56 23.79 -1.21
C PHE A 36 7.29 22.79 -0.31
N PHE A 37 8.48 22.38 -0.75
CA PHE A 37 9.29 21.39 -0.04
C PHE A 37 10.65 21.95 0.34
N SER A 38 11.14 21.59 1.50
CA SER A 38 12.55 21.74 1.86
C SER A 38 13.09 20.42 2.37
N TYR A 39 14.39 20.20 2.13
CA TYR A 39 15.02 18.92 2.37
C TYR A 39 16.27 19.07 3.22
N ASP A 40 16.63 18.00 3.93
CA ASP A 40 17.95 17.88 4.53
C ASP A 40 19.02 17.61 3.46
N PHE A 41 20.23 17.36 3.92
CA PHE A 41 21.34 17.03 3.04
C PHE A 41 21.12 15.70 2.29
N ASN A 42 20.48 14.72 2.92
CA ASN A 42 20.28 13.37 2.40
C ASN A 42 19.08 13.26 1.44
N GLY A 43 18.25 14.30 1.37
CA GLY A 43 17.07 14.36 0.51
C GLY A 43 15.77 14.05 1.25
N ASN A 44 15.79 13.84 2.57
CA ASN A 44 14.57 13.69 3.36
C ASN A 44 13.83 15.03 3.43
N ALA A 45 12.53 15.02 3.24
CA ALA A 45 11.70 16.22 3.37
C ALA A 45 11.71 16.70 4.82
N LEU A 46 12.20 17.93 5.07
CA LEU A 46 12.15 18.56 6.38
C LEU A 46 10.88 19.36 6.59
N ARG A 47 10.38 19.97 5.53
CA ARG A 47 9.13 20.75 5.56
C ARG A 47 8.36 20.57 4.28
N HIS A 48 7.05 20.51 4.44
CA HIS A 48 6.07 20.58 3.36
C HIS A 48 5.05 21.65 3.74
N LEU A 49 4.87 22.64 2.89
CA LEU A 49 3.82 23.64 3.01
C LEU A 49 2.86 23.44 1.84
N HIS A 50 1.61 23.18 2.15
CA HIS A 50 0.54 23.09 1.16
C HIS A 50 -0.35 24.35 1.26
N ARG A 51 -0.71 24.90 0.11
CA ARG A 51 -1.67 26.01 -0.01
C ARG A 51 -2.67 25.68 -1.10
N GLN A 52 -3.93 25.72 -0.74
CA GLN A 52 -5.03 25.39 -1.64
C GLN A 52 -6.02 26.54 -1.71
N THR A 53 -6.50 26.84 -2.92
CA THR A 53 -7.63 27.71 -3.16
C THR A 53 -8.74 26.90 -3.80
N GLY A 54 -9.98 27.12 -3.37
CA GLY A 54 -11.19 26.66 -4.06
C GLY A 54 -11.78 27.76 -4.94
N ALA A 55 -12.95 27.53 -5.51
CA ALA A 55 -13.67 28.50 -6.36
C ALA A 55 -13.96 29.86 -5.68
N GLY A 56 -13.93 29.91 -4.34
CA GLY A 56 -14.17 31.12 -3.53
C GLY A 56 -12.92 31.95 -3.22
N ASN A 57 -11.74 31.61 -3.75
CA ASN A 57 -10.46 32.26 -3.43
C ASN A 57 -10.05 32.23 -1.95
N GLU A 58 -10.74 31.48 -1.10
CA GLU A 58 -10.33 31.27 0.27
C GLU A 58 -9.09 30.38 0.30
N ILE A 59 -8.02 30.82 0.99
CA ILE A 59 -6.76 30.10 1.05
C ILE A 59 -6.77 29.19 2.27
N LEU A 60 -6.82 27.87 2.05
CA LEU A 60 -6.44 26.89 3.06
C LEU A 60 -4.92 26.72 3.02
N SER A 61 -4.28 26.78 4.17
CA SER A 61 -2.82 26.57 4.29
C SER A 61 -2.55 25.60 5.44
N ASP A 62 -1.80 24.56 5.15
CA ASP A 62 -1.30 23.63 6.16
C ASP A 62 0.19 23.35 5.93
N SER A 63 0.91 23.05 6.99
CA SER A 63 2.34 22.78 6.92
C SER A 63 2.75 21.63 7.81
N TYR A 64 3.69 20.84 7.30
CA TYR A 64 4.32 19.74 8.01
C TYR A 64 5.79 20.03 8.25
N THR A 65 6.28 19.64 9.41
CA THR A 65 7.71 19.62 9.76
C THR A 65 8.06 18.19 10.16
N TYR A 66 9.16 17.66 9.59
CA TYR A 66 9.60 16.29 9.83
C TYR A 66 10.97 16.25 10.49
N GLU A 67 11.13 15.36 11.45
CA GLU A 67 12.41 15.08 12.11
C GLU A 67 12.78 13.62 11.91
N TYR A 68 14.05 13.37 11.60
CA TYR A 68 14.58 12.04 11.32
C TYR A 68 15.72 11.70 12.27
N ASP A 69 15.91 10.41 12.56
CA ASP A 69 17.07 9.95 13.31
C ASP A 69 18.30 9.74 12.41
N HIS A 70 19.39 9.30 13.02
CA HIS A 70 20.65 9.03 12.31
C HIS A 70 20.56 7.88 11.28
N ALA A 71 19.50 7.06 11.33
CA ALA A 71 19.21 5.98 10.38
C ALA A 71 18.16 6.40 9.34
N GLU A 72 17.87 7.72 9.24
CA GLU A 72 16.92 8.32 8.28
C GLU A 72 15.46 7.85 8.49
N ARG A 73 15.12 7.41 9.72
CA ARG A 73 13.75 7.01 10.06
C ARG A 73 13.00 8.22 10.62
N LEU A 74 11.75 8.38 10.21
CA LEU A 74 10.88 9.46 10.68
C LEU A 74 10.63 9.31 12.18
N VAL A 75 11.15 10.25 12.98
CA VAL A 75 10.95 10.30 14.44
C VAL A 75 9.73 11.14 14.76
N LYS A 76 9.60 12.33 14.16
CA LYS A 76 8.45 13.22 14.40
C LYS A 76 7.86 13.77 13.13
N ALA A 77 6.54 13.87 13.12
CA ALA A 77 5.77 14.68 12.19
C ALA A 77 4.97 15.73 12.98
N LEU A 78 5.23 16.99 12.69
CA LEU A 78 4.49 18.12 13.26
C LEU A 78 3.61 18.72 12.18
N HIS A 79 2.47 19.25 12.56
CA HIS A 79 1.50 19.88 11.67
C HIS A 79 1.03 21.22 12.21
N ARG A 80 0.79 22.16 11.30
CA ARG A 80 0.21 23.46 11.61
C ARG A 80 -0.82 23.84 10.57
N LEU A 81 -2.05 24.11 11.01
CA LEU A 81 -3.14 24.61 10.18
C LEU A 81 -3.15 26.13 10.22
N GLY A 82 -2.97 26.78 9.07
CA GLY A 82 -2.89 28.25 8.98
C GLY A 82 -1.85 28.85 9.90
N ASP A 83 -2.26 29.82 10.69
CA ASP A 83 -1.43 30.49 11.71
C ASP A 83 -1.57 29.90 13.12
N ALA A 84 -2.22 28.73 13.25
CA ALA A 84 -2.39 28.05 14.54
C ALA A 84 -1.05 27.59 15.13
N GLN A 85 -1.05 27.20 16.39
CA GLN A 85 0.13 26.59 17.02
C GLN A 85 0.45 25.24 16.38
N GLU A 86 1.72 24.95 16.18
CA GLU A 86 2.21 23.66 15.66
C GLU A 86 1.93 22.51 16.65
N VAL A 87 1.43 21.40 16.14
CA VAL A 87 1.05 20.22 16.91
C VAL A 87 1.93 19.05 16.50
N ILE A 88 2.49 18.31 17.44
CA ILE A 88 3.14 17.03 17.16
C ILE A 88 2.04 16.01 16.84
N LEU A 89 1.91 15.66 15.55
CA LEU A 89 0.96 14.62 15.11
C LEU A 89 1.41 13.25 15.58
N ILE A 90 2.69 12.96 15.35
CA ILE A 90 3.32 11.64 15.56
C ILE A 90 4.70 11.85 16.15
N ASP A 91 5.04 11.06 17.16
CA ASP A 91 6.39 10.89 17.71
C ASP A 91 6.68 9.38 17.80
N ASN A 92 7.65 8.90 17.03
CA ASN A 92 8.00 7.50 16.87
C ASN A 92 9.30 7.18 17.60
N VAL A 93 9.32 6.03 18.28
CA VAL A 93 10.52 5.46 18.87
C VAL A 93 10.75 4.07 18.28
N TYR A 94 11.99 3.79 17.91
CA TYR A 94 12.38 2.51 17.31
C TYR A 94 13.26 1.72 18.28
N ASP A 95 13.16 0.38 18.19
CA ASP A 95 14.03 -0.52 18.95
C ASP A 95 15.41 -0.67 18.28
N ASP A 96 16.32 -1.41 18.92
CA ASP A 96 17.69 -1.65 18.43
C ASP A 96 17.74 -2.39 17.09
N LEU A 97 16.64 -3.07 16.69
CA LEU A 97 16.50 -3.72 15.38
C LEU A 97 15.86 -2.82 14.32
N GLY A 98 15.55 -1.56 14.68
CA GLY A 98 14.93 -0.59 13.78
C GLY A 98 13.42 -0.76 13.59
N ARG A 99 12.74 -1.53 14.45
CA ARG A 99 11.29 -1.70 14.40
C ARG A 99 10.63 -0.66 15.28
N LEU A 100 9.43 -0.19 14.87
CA LEU A 100 8.65 0.75 15.66
C LEU A 100 8.29 0.14 17.02
N SER A 101 8.80 0.69 18.10
CA SER A 101 8.55 0.20 19.47
C SER A 101 7.48 1.02 20.20
N ARG A 102 7.36 2.31 19.86
CA ARG A 102 6.34 3.19 20.41
C ARG A 102 5.97 4.28 19.40
N LYS A 103 4.70 4.61 19.34
CA LYS A 103 4.14 5.73 18.61
C LYS A 103 3.29 6.57 19.56
N THR A 104 3.53 7.86 19.57
CA THR A 104 2.78 8.81 20.40
C THR A 104 2.09 9.81 19.50
N PHE A 105 0.88 10.21 19.84
CA PHE A 105 0.08 11.17 19.10
C PHE A 105 -0.17 12.42 19.92
N HIS A 106 -0.54 13.50 19.25
CA HIS A 106 -0.99 14.79 19.79
C HIS A 106 -0.18 15.27 21.01
N ASN A 107 1.02 15.77 20.78
CA ASN A 107 1.88 16.32 21.83
C ASN A 107 2.11 15.37 23.02
N GLY A 108 2.02 14.04 22.81
CA GLY A 108 2.24 13.04 23.84
C GLY A 108 0.97 12.55 24.55
N LEU A 109 -0.22 12.93 24.10
CA LEU A 109 -1.49 12.58 24.75
C LEU A 109 -1.79 11.07 24.65
N LEU A 110 -1.62 10.48 23.47
CA LEU A 110 -1.91 9.08 23.23
C LEU A 110 -0.62 8.32 22.96
N ASN A 111 -0.44 7.21 23.65
CA ASN A 111 0.72 6.32 23.53
C ASN A 111 0.29 4.96 23.03
N THR A 112 1.01 4.43 22.05
CA THR A 112 0.86 3.07 21.56
C THR A 112 2.22 2.40 21.49
N SER A 113 2.38 1.26 22.17
CA SER A 113 3.61 0.45 22.19
C SER A 113 3.43 -0.81 21.37
N TYR A 114 4.50 -1.26 20.72
CA TYR A 114 4.53 -2.42 19.83
C TYR A 114 5.54 -3.45 20.34
N SER A 115 5.15 -4.72 20.36
CA SER A 115 6.00 -5.83 20.74
C SER A 115 6.12 -6.86 19.63
N TYR A 116 7.28 -7.51 19.54
CA TYR A 116 7.60 -8.44 18.46
C TYR A 116 8.27 -9.70 19.00
N ASN A 117 8.09 -10.81 18.31
CA ASN A 117 8.83 -12.03 18.60
C ASN A 117 10.22 -12.01 17.90
N ILE A 118 11.01 -13.08 18.11
CA ILE A 118 12.36 -13.21 17.53
C ILE A 118 12.39 -13.24 15.99
N ARG A 119 11.25 -13.50 15.34
CA ARG A 119 11.09 -13.48 13.87
C ARG A 119 10.64 -12.12 13.36
N SER A 120 10.58 -11.12 14.25
CA SER A 120 10.04 -9.78 13.98
C SER A 120 8.57 -9.75 13.57
N TRP A 121 7.80 -10.78 13.94
CA TRP A 121 6.35 -10.74 13.80
C TRP A 121 5.78 -9.93 14.97
N LEU A 122 4.84 -9.06 14.67
CA LEU A 122 4.15 -8.26 15.69
C LEU A 122 3.37 -9.20 16.62
N THR A 123 3.58 -9.10 17.92
CA THR A 123 2.86 -9.89 18.91
C THR A 123 1.92 -9.07 19.76
N GLY A 124 2.09 -7.76 19.82
CA GLY A 124 1.21 -6.91 20.60
C GLY A 124 1.26 -5.45 20.20
N ILE A 125 0.10 -4.81 20.35
CA ILE A 125 -0.11 -3.36 20.32
C ILE A 125 -0.75 -3.02 21.67
N THR A 126 -0.18 -2.08 22.42
CA THR A 126 -0.70 -1.69 23.74
C THR A 126 -0.81 -0.17 23.84
N GLY A 127 -2.01 0.32 24.01
CA GLY A 127 -2.32 1.74 24.20
C GLY A 127 -3.50 1.95 25.16
N SER A 128 -3.78 3.20 25.50
CA SER A 128 -4.87 3.53 26.46
C SER A 128 -6.27 3.25 25.91
N SER A 129 -6.47 3.44 24.60
CA SER A 129 -7.77 3.27 23.93
C SER A 129 -7.87 2.01 23.08
N PHE A 130 -6.75 1.31 22.84
CA PHE A 130 -6.70 0.08 22.07
C PHE A 130 -5.56 -0.82 22.49
N GLU A 131 -5.87 -2.10 22.68
CA GLU A 131 -4.91 -3.16 22.92
C GLU A 131 -5.18 -4.32 21.96
N GLN A 132 -4.11 -4.96 21.48
CA GLN A 132 -4.19 -6.16 20.65
C GLN A 132 -3.05 -7.11 20.97
N VAL A 133 -3.36 -8.40 21.05
CA VAL A 133 -2.38 -9.49 21.17
C VAL A 133 -2.57 -10.44 20.01
N LEU A 134 -1.47 -10.77 19.35
CA LEU A 134 -1.43 -11.70 18.21
C LEU A 134 -0.63 -12.94 18.60
N HIS A 135 -1.24 -14.09 18.47
CA HIS A 135 -0.63 -15.40 18.74
C HIS A 135 -0.39 -16.15 17.42
N TYR A 136 0.74 -16.78 17.29
CA TYR A 136 1.15 -17.57 16.12
C TYR A 136 1.35 -19.04 16.47
N THR A 137 2.30 -19.32 17.37
CA THR A 137 2.69 -20.66 17.82
C THR A 137 2.29 -20.94 19.26
N ASP A 138 1.78 -19.95 19.93
CA ASP A 138 1.33 -19.90 21.32
C ASP A 138 -0.17 -19.53 21.37
N GLY A 139 -0.68 -19.33 22.59
CA GLY A 139 -2.08 -18.99 22.83
C GLY A 139 -3.00 -20.22 22.81
N THR A 140 -4.31 -19.98 22.64
CA THR A 140 -5.34 -21.03 22.76
C THR A 140 -5.80 -21.60 21.41
N GLY A 141 -5.26 -21.06 20.31
CA GLY A 141 -5.57 -21.54 18.93
C GLY A 141 -4.65 -22.67 18.46
N ILE A 142 -4.85 -23.11 17.22
CA ILE A 142 -3.95 -24.07 16.56
C ILE A 142 -2.62 -23.38 16.25
N PRO A 143 -1.46 -23.90 16.67
CA PRO A 143 -0.18 -23.29 16.38
C PRO A 143 0.18 -23.29 14.89
N TYR A 144 0.60 -22.12 14.36
CA TYR A 144 1.08 -21.97 13.00
C TYR A 144 2.53 -21.44 12.98
N TYR A 145 3.43 -22.17 12.31
CA TYR A 145 4.86 -21.84 12.25
C TYR A 145 5.26 -21.10 10.96
N ASN A 146 4.29 -20.89 10.07
CA ASN A 146 4.47 -20.24 8.77
C ASN A 146 4.12 -18.73 8.78
N GLY A 147 3.75 -18.17 9.93
CA GLY A 147 3.36 -16.77 10.08
C GLY A 147 1.86 -16.52 10.09
N ASN A 148 1.01 -17.52 9.84
CA ASN A 148 -0.42 -17.36 10.03
C ASN A 148 -0.73 -17.06 11.50
N ILE A 149 -1.66 -16.15 11.74
CA ILE A 149 -2.13 -15.82 13.09
C ILE A 149 -3.07 -16.92 13.57
N SER A 150 -2.72 -17.53 14.69
CA SER A 150 -3.48 -18.61 15.34
C SER A 150 -4.71 -18.08 16.06
N SER A 151 -4.52 -17.02 16.83
CA SER A 151 -5.58 -16.30 17.51
C SER A 151 -5.22 -14.83 17.70
N MET A 152 -6.23 -14.01 17.86
CA MET A 152 -6.12 -12.58 18.09
C MET A 152 -7.08 -12.17 19.20
N VAL A 153 -6.58 -11.38 20.15
CA VAL A 153 -7.41 -10.79 21.21
C VAL A 153 -7.26 -9.28 21.13
N TRP A 154 -8.34 -8.54 21.31
CA TRP A 154 -8.28 -7.08 21.36
C TRP A 154 -9.27 -6.49 22.37
N LYS A 155 -8.95 -5.29 22.82
CA LYS A 155 -9.81 -4.40 23.61
C LYS A 155 -9.82 -3.04 22.94
N SER A 156 -10.97 -2.40 22.81
CA SER A 156 -11.12 -1.12 22.11
C SER A 156 -12.06 -0.19 22.85
N GLY A 157 -11.71 1.09 22.88
CA GLY A 157 -12.51 2.12 23.51
C GLY A 157 -12.43 2.06 25.04
N GLU A 158 -13.52 2.43 25.69
CA GLU A 158 -13.61 2.53 27.16
C GLU A 158 -14.17 1.26 27.83
N ASP A 159 -14.68 0.30 27.03
CA ASP A 159 -15.18 -0.95 27.58
C ASP A 159 -14.02 -1.90 27.95
N ASP A 160 -14.19 -2.66 29.03
CA ASP A 160 -13.19 -3.62 29.49
C ASP A 160 -13.34 -5.00 28.85
N ILE A 161 -14.12 -5.12 27.78
CA ILE A 161 -14.40 -6.39 27.15
C ILE A 161 -13.22 -6.79 26.23
N MET A 162 -12.55 -7.86 26.59
CA MET A 162 -11.60 -8.53 25.70
C MET A 162 -12.38 -9.37 24.71
N ARG A 163 -12.22 -9.08 23.43
CA ARG A 163 -12.82 -9.80 22.28
C ARG A 163 -11.72 -10.47 21.47
N GLY A 164 -12.07 -11.51 20.74
CA GLY A 164 -11.06 -12.13 19.88
C GLY A 164 -11.60 -13.19 18.96
N TYR A 165 -10.68 -13.73 18.18
CA TYR A 165 -10.90 -14.82 17.25
C TYR A 165 -9.85 -15.91 17.37
N HIS A 166 -10.29 -17.17 17.23
CA HIS A 166 -9.45 -18.29 16.84
C HIS A 166 -9.59 -18.51 15.33
N PHE A 167 -8.47 -18.63 14.64
CA PHE A 167 -8.45 -18.79 13.19
C PHE A 167 -8.05 -20.19 12.78
N THR A 168 -8.67 -20.69 11.71
CA THR A 168 -8.21 -21.87 11.01
C THR A 168 -8.07 -21.59 9.51
N TYR A 169 -7.08 -22.25 8.90
CA TYR A 169 -6.73 -22.08 7.50
C TYR A 169 -6.66 -23.44 6.81
N ASP A 170 -6.82 -23.42 5.50
CA ASP A 170 -6.58 -24.61 4.69
C ASP A 170 -5.10 -24.75 4.28
N ASN A 171 -4.77 -25.77 3.49
CA ASN A 171 -3.41 -26.05 3.05
C ASN A 171 -2.81 -24.98 2.10
N LEU A 172 -3.64 -24.07 1.55
CA LEU A 172 -3.21 -22.93 0.76
C LEU A 172 -3.13 -21.64 1.61
N ASN A 173 -3.24 -21.75 2.93
CA ASN A 173 -3.27 -20.65 3.89
C ASN A 173 -4.47 -19.70 3.70
N ARG A 174 -5.59 -20.17 3.13
CA ARG A 174 -6.82 -19.40 3.03
C ARG A 174 -7.62 -19.58 4.32
N LEU A 175 -8.25 -18.50 4.80
CA LEU A 175 -9.08 -18.52 6.01
C LEU A 175 -10.29 -19.44 5.81
N THR A 176 -10.47 -20.39 6.71
CA THR A 176 -11.65 -21.28 6.71
C THR A 176 -12.60 -20.97 7.83
N ASN A 177 -12.09 -20.53 8.98
CA ASN A 177 -12.95 -20.24 10.11
C ASN A 177 -12.31 -19.20 11.05
N ALA A 178 -13.15 -18.29 11.54
CA ALA A 178 -12.85 -17.36 12.61
C ALA A 178 -13.91 -17.52 13.70
N VAL A 179 -13.56 -18.17 14.78
CA VAL A 179 -14.45 -18.41 15.91
C VAL A 179 -14.28 -17.31 16.93
N TYR A 180 -15.33 -16.53 17.12
CA TYR A 180 -15.38 -15.44 18.08
C TYR A 180 -15.51 -15.93 19.51
N GLY A 181 -14.86 -15.25 20.44
CA GLY A 181 -15.02 -15.40 21.86
C GLY A 181 -14.64 -14.14 22.61
N GLU A 182 -14.95 -14.10 23.90
CA GLU A 182 -14.60 -13.03 24.81
C GLU A 182 -13.76 -13.56 26.00
N GLY A 183 -13.06 -12.63 26.68
CA GLY A 183 -12.08 -12.94 27.73
C GLY A 183 -10.69 -13.27 27.16
N SER A 184 -9.68 -13.33 28.00
CA SER A 184 -8.28 -13.54 27.60
C SER A 184 -8.02 -14.87 26.89
N VAL A 185 -8.87 -15.88 27.13
CA VAL A 185 -8.79 -17.22 26.55
C VAL A 185 -9.97 -17.53 25.61
N LEU A 186 -10.80 -16.54 25.29
CA LEU A 186 -11.89 -16.60 24.31
C LEU A 186 -12.95 -17.68 24.57
N VAL A 187 -13.23 -17.98 25.84
CA VAL A 187 -14.21 -19.01 26.24
C VAL A 187 -15.57 -18.45 26.64
N GLN A 188 -15.69 -17.11 26.77
CA GLN A 188 -16.95 -16.44 27.11
C GLN A 188 -17.65 -15.99 25.84
N ASN A 189 -18.98 -15.91 25.87
CA ASN A 189 -19.80 -15.35 24.79
C ASN A 189 -19.40 -15.86 23.39
N GLN A 190 -19.00 -17.13 23.31
CA GLN A 190 -18.55 -17.76 22.08
C GLN A 190 -19.61 -17.70 20.98
N ASN A 191 -19.17 -17.68 19.75
CA ASN A 191 -19.97 -17.76 18.53
C ASN A 191 -20.87 -16.53 18.27
N ARG A 192 -20.74 -15.45 19.00
CA ARG A 192 -21.57 -14.24 18.77
C ARG A 192 -21.30 -13.59 17.41
N PHE A 193 -20.05 -13.61 16.94
CA PHE A 193 -19.63 -12.96 15.72
C PHE A 193 -18.67 -13.82 14.89
N ASN A 194 -19.01 -15.10 14.72
CA ASN A 194 -18.21 -15.99 13.89
C ASN A 194 -18.26 -15.58 12.41
N GLU A 195 -17.16 -15.83 11.70
CA GLU A 195 -17.13 -15.80 10.25
C GLU A 195 -16.45 -17.07 9.71
N GLN A 196 -17.16 -17.82 8.90
CA GLN A 196 -16.70 -19.08 8.34
C GLN A 196 -16.84 -19.08 6.82
N VAL A 197 -15.77 -19.43 6.12
CA VAL A 197 -15.86 -19.78 4.70
C VAL A 197 -16.12 -21.27 4.55
N THR A 198 -17.25 -21.61 3.98
CA THR A 198 -17.71 -23.00 3.91
C THR A 198 -17.03 -23.82 2.82
N GLY A 199 -16.35 -23.16 1.87
CA GLY A 199 -15.57 -23.81 0.83
C GLY A 199 -14.98 -22.83 -0.17
N TYR A 200 -14.02 -23.32 -0.93
CA TYR A 200 -13.38 -22.65 -2.05
C TYR A 200 -13.38 -23.55 -3.26
N ASP A 201 -13.53 -22.98 -4.45
CA ASP A 201 -13.30 -23.71 -5.69
C ASP A 201 -11.79 -23.82 -6.02
N LYS A 202 -11.46 -24.40 -7.19
CA LYS A 202 -10.07 -24.59 -7.65
C LYS A 202 -9.36 -23.26 -7.97
N MET A 203 -10.12 -22.21 -8.29
CA MET A 203 -9.60 -20.85 -8.54
C MET A 203 -9.63 -19.98 -7.29
N SER A 204 -9.98 -20.57 -6.14
CA SER A 204 -10.10 -19.87 -4.86
C SER A 204 -11.26 -18.88 -4.78
N ASN A 205 -12.29 -19.02 -5.62
CA ASN A 205 -13.55 -18.32 -5.37
C ASN A 205 -14.20 -18.87 -4.10
N ILE A 206 -14.76 -18.00 -3.28
CA ILE A 206 -15.50 -18.36 -2.06
C ILE A 206 -16.84 -18.99 -2.48
N LEU A 207 -17.11 -20.22 -2.05
CA LEU A 207 -18.37 -20.91 -2.37
C LEU A 207 -19.48 -20.62 -1.38
N GLY A 208 -19.15 -20.13 -0.20
CA GLY A 208 -20.14 -19.69 0.78
C GLY A 208 -19.49 -19.12 2.04
N ILE A 209 -20.24 -18.28 2.72
CA ILE A 209 -19.86 -17.63 3.98
C ILE A 209 -21.00 -17.80 4.98
N LYS A 210 -20.64 -18.16 6.21
CA LYS A 210 -21.57 -18.12 7.35
C LYS A 210 -21.09 -17.07 8.33
N ARG A 211 -21.99 -16.18 8.76
CA ARG A 211 -21.74 -15.20 9.80
C ARG A 211 -22.77 -15.29 10.90
N SER A 212 -22.28 -15.27 12.13
CA SER A 212 -23.13 -15.01 13.30
C SER A 212 -23.02 -13.54 13.67
N GLY A 213 -24.10 -12.96 14.14
CA GLY A 213 -24.15 -11.55 14.55
C GLY A 213 -25.24 -11.32 15.57
N GLN A 214 -25.35 -10.06 16.02
CA GLN A 214 -26.43 -9.65 16.89
C GLN A 214 -27.75 -9.58 16.12
N THR A 215 -28.79 -10.21 16.61
CA THR A 215 -30.12 -10.26 15.99
C THR A 215 -31.20 -9.48 16.75
N SER A 216 -30.89 -9.07 17.98
CA SER A 216 -31.74 -8.22 18.81
C SER A 216 -30.86 -7.50 19.84
N SER A 217 -31.44 -6.68 20.72
CA SER A 217 -30.71 -6.00 21.80
C SER A 217 -29.89 -6.93 22.70
N THR A 218 -30.31 -8.22 22.82
CA THR A 218 -29.64 -9.22 23.67
C THR A 218 -29.40 -10.56 22.94
N GLY A 219 -29.96 -10.74 21.74
CA GLY A 219 -29.91 -11.99 21.00
C GLY A 219 -28.77 -12.01 19.96
N TYR A 220 -28.19 -13.18 19.76
CA TYR A 220 -27.20 -13.46 18.76
C TYR A 220 -27.57 -14.72 17.97
N GLY A 221 -27.26 -14.76 16.70
CA GLY A 221 -27.59 -15.89 15.84
C GLY A 221 -26.95 -15.81 14.47
N LEU A 222 -27.26 -16.76 13.62
CA LEU A 222 -26.80 -16.79 12.24
C LEU A 222 -27.49 -15.65 11.46
N ILE A 223 -26.71 -14.70 10.90
CA ILE A 223 -27.20 -13.57 10.11
C ILE A 223 -26.96 -13.79 8.61
N ASP A 224 -25.95 -14.57 8.24
CA ASP A 224 -25.64 -14.98 6.86
C ASP A 224 -25.39 -16.49 6.80
N ASP A 225 -25.99 -17.21 5.83
CA ASP A 225 -25.64 -18.55 5.38
C ASP A 225 -25.62 -18.56 3.85
N LEU A 226 -24.62 -17.89 3.32
CA LEU A 226 -24.50 -17.61 1.90
C LEU A 226 -24.03 -18.82 1.11
N ALA A 227 -24.69 -19.10 -0.02
CA ALA A 227 -24.20 -20.00 -1.05
C ALA A 227 -24.01 -19.22 -2.35
N MET A 228 -22.76 -19.23 -2.87
CA MET A 228 -22.34 -18.46 -4.03
C MET A 228 -22.18 -19.36 -5.24
N SER A 229 -22.73 -18.96 -6.38
CA SER A 229 -22.58 -19.64 -7.67
C SER A 229 -21.82 -18.76 -8.65
N TYR A 230 -21.10 -19.39 -9.58
CA TYR A 230 -20.18 -18.70 -10.48
C TYR A 230 -20.35 -19.13 -11.92
N ASN A 231 -20.05 -18.20 -12.84
CA ASN A 231 -19.75 -18.47 -14.23
C ASN A 231 -18.24 -18.19 -14.44
N GLY A 232 -17.43 -19.25 -14.47
CA GLY A 232 -15.96 -19.08 -14.36
C GLY A 232 -15.57 -18.45 -13.02
N ASN A 233 -15.00 -17.26 -13.03
CA ASN A 233 -14.65 -16.49 -11.83
C ASN A 233 -15.66 -15.37 -11.51
N GLN A 234 -16.62 -15.12 -12.40
CA GLN A 234 -17.65 -14.10 -12.20
C GLN A 234 -18.77 -14.65 -11.31
N LEU A 235 -19.13 -13.91 -10.28
CA LEU A 235 -20.25 -14.26 -9.39
C LEU A 235 -21.54 -14.20 -10.18
N LYS A 236 -22.34 -15.26 -10.13
CA LYS A 236 -23.61 -15.39 -10.85
C LYS A 236 -24.80 -15.10 -9.96
N SER A 237 -24.84 -15.73 -8.79
CA SER A 237 -25.90 -15.52 -7.79
C SER A 237 -25.41 -15.85 -6.40
N VAL A 238 -26.09 -15.30 -5.40
CA VAL A 238 -25.88 -15.56 -3.98
C VAL A 238 -27.23 -15.86 -3.36
N SER A 239 -27.36 -16.96 -2.66
CA SER A 239 -28.57 -17.24 -1.86
C SER A 239 -28.20 -17.23 -0.38
N ASP A 240 -28.99 -16.52 0.41
CA ASP A 240 -28.88 -16.54 1.87
C ASP A 240 -29.96 -17.42 2.46
N ARG A 241 -29.57 -18.41 3.26
CA ARG A 241 -30.46 -19.29 3.97
C ARG A 241 -30.70 -18.87 5.41
N ALA A 242 -30.03 -17.83 5.89
CA ALA A 242 -30.29 -17.27 7.20
C ALA A 242 -31.65 -16.59 7.23
N THR A 243 -32.33 -16.69 8.38
CA THR A 243 -33.66 -16.09 8.58
C THR A 243 -33.62 -14.89 9.51
N ASN A 244 -32.46 -14.60 10.12
CA ASN A 244 -32.27 -13.45 11.00
C ASN A 244 -31.65 -12.33 10.21
N SER A 245 -32.02 -11.11 10.55
CA SER A 245 -31.32 -9.90 10.09
C SER A 245 -30.41 -9.36 11.19
N VAL A 246 -29.37 -8.64 10.81
CA VAL A 246 -28.47 -7.95 11.75
C VAL A 246 -29.23 -6.87 12.51
N TYR A 247 -28.94 -6.75 13.80
CA TYR A 247 -29.43 -5.67 14.65
C TYR A 247 -28.49 -4.47 14.59
N GLY A 248 -29.06 -3.26 14.54
CA GLY A 248 -28.29 -2.03 14.54
C GLY A 248 -27.56 -1.77 13.20
N ASN A 249 -26.35 -1.23 13.29
CA ASN A 249 -25.52 -0.84 12.14
C ASN A 249 -24.51 -1.89 11.69
N GLY A 250 -24.68 -3.14 12.13
CA GLY A 250 -23.82 -4.25 11.72
C GLY A 250 -23.83 -4.47 10.20
N PHE A 251 -22.81 -5.17 9.72
CA PHE A 251 -22.70 -5.59 8.33
C PHE A 251 -23.46 -6.90 8.13
N ASP A 252 -24.20 -7.02 7.05
CA ASP A 252 -25.08 -8.13 6.74
C ASP A 252 -25.29 -8.18 5.23
N PHE A 253 -25.26 -9.37 4.63
CA PHE A 253 -25.65 -9.52 3.24
C PHE A 253 -27.17 -9.36 3.13
N LYS A 254 -27.64 -8.63 2.14
CA LYS A 254 -29.07 -8.44 1.88
C LYS A 254 -29.47 -9.25 0.65
N ASP A 255 -30.03 -10.43 0.86
CA ASP A 255 -30.62 -11.24 -0.23
C ASP A 255 -31.92 -10.57 -0.68
N GLY A 256 -31.79 -9.70 -1.68
CA GLY A 256 -32.91 -8.91 -2.22
C GLY A 256 -33.68 -9.63 -3.32
N VAL A 257 -33.08 -10.67 -3.94
CA VAL A 257 -33.62 -11.29 -5.16
C VAL A 257 -33.17 -12.75 -5.26
N ASN A 258 -34.09 -13.63 -5.61
CA ASN A 258 -33.77 -15.03 -5.90
C ASN A 258 -33.93 -15.30 -7.40
N LYS A 259 -32.87 -15.09 -8.17
CA LYS A 259 -32.79 -15.30 -9.62
C LYS A 259 -31.64 -16.22 -9.98
N GLU A 260 -31.70 -16.83 -11.16
CA GLU A 260 -30.62 -17.66 -11.67
C GLU A 260 -29.33 -16.84 -11.92
N ALA A 261 -29.48 -15.56 -12.34
CA ALA A 261 -28.38 -14.59 -12.50
C ALA A 261 -28.80 -13.28 -11.85
N GLU A 262 -28.04 -12.86 -10.85
CA GLU A 262 -28.23 -11.65 -10.04
C GLU A 262 -27.20 -10.59 -10.34
N TYR A 263 -26.06 -11.02 -10.91
CA TYR A 263 -24.91 -10.18 -11.27
C TYR A 263 -24.65 -10.27 -12.76
N GLU A 264 -24.32 -9.14 -13.37
CA GLU A 264 -23.90 -9.05 -14.78
C GLU A 264 -22.55 -8.35 -14.85
N TYR A 265 -21.80 -8.64 -15.93
CA TYR A 265 -20.45 -8.13 -16.14
C TYR A 265 -20.27 -7.65 -17.57
N ASP A 266 -19.39 -6.66 -17.76
CA ASP A 266 -18.94 -6.21 -19.08
C ASP A 266 -17.86 -7.16 -19.67
N GLU A 267 -17.39 -6.85 -20.87
CA GLU A 267 -16.35 -7.63 -21.56
C GLU A 267 -14.98 -7.56 -20.86
N ASN A 268 -14.74 -6.53 -20.04
CA ASN A 268 -13.53 -6.39 -19.23
C ASN A 268 -13.64 -7.15 -17.90
N GLY A 269 -14.81 -7.71 -17.60
CA GLY A 269 -15.09 -8.41 -16.36
C GLY A 269 -15.43 -7.50 -15.18
N ASN A 270 -15.78 -6.25 -15.42
CA ASN A 270 -16.29 -5.36 -14.38
C ASN A 270 -17.77 -5.65 -14.14
N MET A 271 -18.19 -5.71 -12.88
CA MET A 271 -19.57 -5.95 -12.51
C MET A 271 -20.45 -4.75 -12.92
N THR A 272 -21.44 -4.97 -13.78
CA THR A 272 -22.35 -3.94 -14.29
C THR A 272 -23.70 -3.93 -13.60
N LYS A 273 -24.06 -4.99 -12.88
CA LYS A 273 -25.32 -5.12 -12.17
C LYS A 273 -25.18 -5.92 -10.88
N ASP A 274 -25.90 -5.50 -9.84
CA ASP A 274 -26.08 -6.22 -8.57
C ASP A 274 -27.54 -6.06 -8.11
N LEU A 275 -28.33 -7.07 -8.34
CA LEU A 275 -29.77 -7.03 -8.01
C LEU A 275 -30.02 -7.10 -6.50
N ASN A 276 -29.13 -7.70 -5.72
CA ASN A 276 -29.26 -7.77 -4.26
C ASN A 276 -29.13 -6.39 -3.61
N LYS A 277 -28.23 -5.55 -4.15
CA LYS A 277 -28.11 -4.14 -3.77
C LYS A 277 -29.06 -3.21 -4.53
N LYS A 278 -29.96 -3.78 -5.37
CA LYS A 278 -30.87 -3.05 -6.26
C LYS A 278 -30.14 -2.12 -7.25
N ILE A 279 -28.94 -2.50 -7.64
CA ILE A 279 -28.15 -1.79 -8.64
C ILE A 279 -28.55 -2.33 -10.02
N LEU A 280 -29.11 -1.43 -10.84
CA LEU A 280 -29.54 -1.76 -12.20
C LEU A 280 -28.42 -1.62 -13.22
N ASN A 281 -27.50 -0.66 -13.00
CA ASN A 281 -26.45 -0.39 -13.95
C ASN A 281 -25.23 0.25 -13.25
N ILE A 282 -24.02 -0.24 -13.59
CA ILE A 282 -22.76 0.37 -13.22
C ILE A 282 -22.02 0.67 -14.52
N GLN A 283 -21.67 1.94 -14.71
CA GLN A 283 -20.85 2.39 -15.83
C GLN A 283 -19.41 2.54 -15.37
N TYR A 284 -18.49 2.19 -16.24
CA TYR A 284 -17.05 2.30 -15.98
C TYR A 284 -16.39 3.27 -16.95
N ASN A 285 -15.31 3.91 -16.50
CA ASN A 285 -14.46 4.72 -17.36
C ASN A 285 -13.39 3.84 -18.06
N CYS A 286 -12.52 4.48 -18.87
CA CYS A 286 -11.44 3.78 -19.59
C CYS A 286 -10.37 3.13 -18.69
N LEU A 287 -10.36 3.45 -17.39
CA LEU A 287 -9.48 2.85 -16.37
C LEU A 287 -10.15 1.70 -15.63
N ASN A 288 -11.34 1.25 -16.03
CA ASN A 288 -12.17 0.27 -15.34
C ASN A 288 -12.57 0.70 -13.91
N LEU A 289 -12.68 2.01 -13.68
CA LEU A 289 -13.20 2.56 -12.43
C LEU A 289 -14.69 2.89 -12.59
N PRO A 290 -15.56 2.60 -11.59
CA PRO A 290 -16.98 2.91 -11.68
C PRO A 290 -17.17 4.43 -11.78
N SER A 291 -17.82 4.89 -12.83
CA SER A 291 -18.12 6.31 -13.04
C SER A 291 -19.55 6.68 -12.61
N ARG A 292 -20.47 5.71 -12.66
CA ARG A 292 -21.88 5.92 -12.30
C ARG A 292 -22.53 4.62 -11.87
N ILE A 293 -23.29 4.67 -10.78
CA ILE A 293 -24.12 3.59 -10.25
C ILE A 293 -25.56 4.05 -10.21
N GLU A 294 -26.48 3.29 -10.83
CA GLU A 294 -27.90 3.56 -10.89
C GLU A 294 -28.69 2.50 -10.16
N PHE A 295 -29.54 2.91 -9.22
CA PHE A 295 -30.36 2.05 -8.40
C PHE A 295 -31.80 1.98 -8.88
N GLU A 296 -32.51 0.88 -8.56
CA GLU A 296 -33.91 0.63 -8.92
C GLU A 296 -34.86 1.75 -8.44
N ASN A 297 -34.57 2.37 -7.30
CA ASN A 297 -35.35 3.47 -6.72
C ASN A 297 -35.07 4.84 -7.38
N GLY A 298 -34.26 4.88 -8.44
CA GLY A 298 -33.88 6.10 -9.14
C GLY A 298 -32.74 6.88 -8.47
N HIS A 299 -32.19 6.38 -7.37
CA HIS A 299 -31.01 6.97 -6.75
C HIS A 299 -29.77 6.77 -7.65
N VAL A 300 -28.80 7.66 -7.53
CA VAL A 300 -27.58 7.63 -8.36
C VAL A 300 -26.37 7.98 -7.50
N ILE A 301 -25.29 7.26 -7.71
CA ILE A 301 -23.96 7.64 -7.24
C ILE A 301 -23.07 7.84 -8.45
N SER A 302 -22.38 8.96 -8.53
CA SER A 302 -21.44 9.24 -9.63
C SER A 302 -20.06 9.58 -9.08
N TYR A 303 -19.04 9.15 -9.79
CA TYR A 303 -17.65 9.37 -9.45
C TYR A 303 -16.93 10.11 -10.58
N LEU A 304 -16.05 11.02 -10.23
CA LEU A 304 -15.12 11.68 -11.12
C LEU A 304 -13.69 11.31 -10.70
N TYR A 305 -12.88 10.95 -11.69
CA TYR A 305 -11.47 10.61 -11.50
C TYR A 305 -10.60 11.47 -12.41
N ASP A 306 -9.34 11.66 -12.01
CA ASP A 306 -8.32 12.18 -12.90
C ASP A 306 -7.78 11.09 -13.86
N ALA A 307 -6.77 11.46 -14.66
CA ALA A 307 -6.16 10.56 -15.64
C ALA A 307 -5.35 9.42 -14.98
N ASP A 308 -4.91 9.59 -13.73
CA ASP A 308 -4.16 8.59 -12.95
C ASP A 308 -5.10 7.67 -12.14
N GLY A 309 -6.42 7.91 -12.21
CA GLY A 309 -7.45 7.14 -11.51
C GLY A 309 -7.68 7.59 -10.07
N ILE A 310 -7.18 8.76 -9.68
CA ILE A 310 -7.43 9.34 -8.36
C ILE A 310 -8.85 9.93 -8.34
N LYS A 311 -9.64 9.53 -7.35
CA LYS A 311 -11.01 10.02 -7.17
C LYS A 311 -11.00 11.51 -6.78
N LEU A 312 -11.65 12.34 -7.60
CA LEU A 312 -11.78 13.78 -7.40
C LEU A 312 -13.13 14.17 -6.80
N ARG A 313 -14.21 13.43 -7.13
CA ARG A 313 -15.57 13.75 -6.67
C ARG A 313 -16.41 12.50 -6.54
N THR A 314 -17.26 12.48 -5.51
CA THR A 314 -18.42 11.60 -5.40
C THR A 314 -19.69 12.44 -5.29
N THR A 315 -20.68 12.13 -6.11
CA THR A 315 -22.02 12.77 -6.06
C THR A 315 -23.06 11.73 -5.74
N HIS A 316 -23.77 11.91 -4.65
CA HIS A 316 -24.92 11.09 -4.26
C HIS A 316 -26.21 11.86 -4.54
N ILE A 317 -27.10 11.26 -5.33
CA ILE A 317 -28.45 11.77 -5.58
C ILE A 317 -29.41 10.75 -4.97
N ILE A 318 -30.03 11.09 -3.84
CA ILE A 318 -30.91 10.23 -3.05
C ILE A 318 -32.24 10.92 -2.89
N GLY A 319 -33.26 10.50 -3.66
CA GLY A 319 -34.52 11.23 -3.77
C GLY A 319 -34.31 12.61 -4.37
N SER A 320 -34.68 13.65 -3.61
CA SER A 320 -34.48 15.06 -3.97
C SER A 320 -33.13 15.61 -3.53
N ASP A 321 -32.41 14.87 -2.69
CA ASP A 321 -31.22 15.38 -2.02
C ASP A 321 -29.97 15.03 -2.84
N THR A 322 -29.14 16.05 -3.05
CA THR A 322 -27.84 15.89 -3.70
C THR A 322 -26.74 16.25 -2.72
N THR A 323 -25.83 15.32 -2.52
CA THR A 323 -24.61 15.56 -1.73
C THR A 323 -23.40 15.40 -2.63
N VAL A 324 -22.55 16.41 -2.68
CA VAL A 324 -21.30 16.40 -3.43
C VAL A 324 -20.15 16.36 -2.44
N THR A 325 -19.29 15.36 -2.56
CA THR A 325 -18.04 15.27 -1.82
C THR A 325 -16.88 15.41 -2.81
N ASP A 326 -16.05 16.43 -2.64
CA ASP A 326 -14.85 16.66 -3.44
C ASP A 326 -13.61 16.29 -2.63
N TYR A 327 -12.65 15.65 -3.31
CA TYR A 327 -11.36 15.24 -2.79
C TYR A 327 -10.27 16.06 -3.49
N CYS A 328 -9.72 17.04 -2.80
CA CYS A 328 -8.72 17.93 -3.36
C CYS A 328 -7.43 17.79 -2.56
N GLY A 329 -6.54 16.92 -3.02
CA GLY A 329 -5.39 16.48 -2.24
C GLY A 329 -5.84 15.79 -0.94
N ASN A 330 -5.42 16.33 0.20
CA ASN A 330 -5.81 15.86 1.54
C ASN A 330 -7.03 16.59 2.12
N VAL A 331 -7.61 17.55 1.38
CA VAL A 331 -8.78 18.31 1.82
C VAL A 331 -10.06 17.72 1.23
N ILE A 332 -11.05 17.49 2.10
CA ILE A 332 -12.38 17.01 1.74
C ILE A 332 -13.37 18.16 1.84
N TYR A 333 -14.11 18.37 0.77
CA TYR A 333 -15.19 19.33 0.69
C TYR A 333 -16.53 18.61 0.64
N GLU A 334 -17.53 19.15 1.32
CA GLU A 334 -18.93 18.72 1.18
C GLU A 334 -19.77 19.91 0.67
N ASN A 335 -20.41 19.73 -0.49
CA ASN A 335 -21.19 20.76 -1.14
C ASN A 335 -20.42 22.08 -1.33
N GLY A 336 -19.14 22.00 -1.67
CA GLY A 336 -18.24 23.13 -1.91
C GLY A 336 -17.67 23.78 -0.64
N ILE A 337 -17.96 23.24 0.56
CA ILE A 337 -17.44 23.74 1.84
C ILE A 337 -16.33 22.78 2.31
N PRO A 338 -15.10 23.26 2.61
CA PRO A 338 -14.05 22.42 3.15
C PRO A 338 -14.41 21.96 4.58
N VAL A 339 -14.52 20.65 4.79
CA VAL A 339 -14.98 20.08 6.06
C VAL A 339 -13.89 19.35 6.83
N LYS A 340 -12.97 18.68 6.13
CA LYS A 340 -11.92 17.88 6.75
C LYS A 340 -10.61 18.03 6.00
N LEU A 341 -9.51 18.00 6.75
CA LEU A 341 -8.15 17.86 6.23
C LEU A 341 -7.59 16.55 6.77
N LEU A 342 -7.26 15.62 5.86
CA LEU A 342 -6.64 14.35 6.22
C LEU A 342 -5.16 14.55 6.56
N THR A 343 -4.69 13.86 7.60
CA THR A 343 -3.31 13.88 8.06
C THR A 343 -2.76 12.45 8.12
N GLU A 344 -1.45 12.31 8.31
CA GLU A 344 -0.80 11.00 8.50
C GLU A 344 -1.29 10.22 9.73
N ALA A 345 -1.96 10.91 10.67
CA ALA A 345 -2.40 10.33 11.94
C ALA A 345 -3.93 10.27 12.10
N GLY A 346 -4.68 10.83 11.16
CA GLY A 346 -6.12 10.95 11.25
C GLY A 346 -6.66 12.12 10.41
N TYR A 347 -7.38 13.05 11.00
CA TYR A 347 -7.89 14.21 10.29
C TYR A 347 -8.10 15.42 11.21
N VAL A 348 -8.27 16.60 10.62
CA VAL A 348 -8.68 17.82 11.29
C VAL A 348 -10.05 18.22 10.77
N THR A 349 -11.02 18.49 11.66
CA THR A 349 -12.26 19.17 11.28
C THR A 349 -11.99 20.66 11.09
N LEU A 350 -12.33 21.19 9.90
CA LEU A 350 -11.95 22.56 9.52
C LEU A 350 -12.85 23.63 10.16
N ALA A 351 -14.08 23.26 10.57
CA ALA A 351 -15.01 24.18 11.21
C ALA A 351 -14.54 24.68 12.58
N ASP A 352 -13.82 23.84 13.33
CA ASP A 352 -13.38 24.13 14.71
C ASP A 352 -11.88 23.89 14.90
N SER A 353 -11.17 23.48 13.84
CA SER A 353 -9.73 23.15 13.84
C SER A 353 -9.36 22.03 14.84
N LYS A 354 -10.28 21.11 15.09
CA LYS A 354 -10.12 20.01 16.03
C LYS A 354 -9.44 18.81 15.39
N TYR A 355 -8.40 18.29 16.05
CA TYR A 355 -7.66 17.10 15.58
C TYR A 355 -8.33 15.81 16.08
N HIS A 356 -8.38 14.81 15.20
CA HIS A 356 -8.90 13.47 15.43
C HIS A 356 -7.87 12.45 14.98
N TYR A 357 -7.62 11.43 15.81
CA TYR A 357 -6.56 10.46 15.62
C TYR A 357 -7.12 9.07 15.39
N PHE A 358 -6.55 8.35 14.43
CA PHE A 358 -6.85 6.96 14.15
C PHE A 358 -5.94 6.05 14.94
N VAL A 359 -6.50 5.31 15.90
CA VAL A 359 -5.80 4.22 16.57
C VAL A 359 -6.09 2.93 15.81
N GLN A 360 -5.04 2.36 15.25
CA GLN A 360 -5.14 1.28 14.25
C GLN A 360 -4.61 -0.03 14.80
N ASP A 361 -5.13 -1.15 14.27
CA ASP A 361 -4.60 -2.47 14.51
C ASP A 361 -3.43 -2.82 13.54
N HIS A 362 -2.98 -4.07 13.59
CA HIS A 362 -1.86 -4.59 12.80
C HIS A 362 -2.06 -4.56 11.27
N LEU A 363 -3.28 -4.39 10.80
CA LEU A 363 -3.65 -4.27 9.38
C LEU A 363 -3.99 -2.84 8.97
N GLY A 364 -3.83 -1.86 9.87
CA GLY A 364 -4.24 -0.48 9.61
C GLY A 364 -5.75 -0.25 9.65
N ASN A 365 -6.52 -1.17 10.25
CA ASN A 365 -7.94 -0.94 10.49
C ASN A 365 -8.13 0.14 11.55
N ASN A 366 -8.97 1.14 11.29
CA ASN A 366 -9.30 2.16 12.27
C ASN A 366 -10.18 1.55 13.36
N ARG A 367 -9.57 1.23 14.52
CA ARG A 367 -10.24 0.58 15.65
C ARG A 367 -10.90 1.58 16.58
N VAL A 368 -10.23 2.70 16.82
CA VAL A 368 -10.73 3.77 17.67
C VAL A 368 -10.41 5.11 17.02
N VAL A 369 -11.34 6.03 17.06
CA VAL A 369 -11.12 7.45 16.76
C VAL A 369 -11.13 8.21 18.07
N VAL A 370 -10.09 9.01 18.28
CA VAL A 370 -9.89 9.77 19.52
C VAL A 370 -9.66 11.22 19.17
N ASP A 371 -10.31 12.13 19.89
CA ASP A 371 -10.12 13.57 19.70
C ASP A 371 -8.81 14.08 20.35
N GLN A 372 -8.47 15.33 20.08
CA GLN A 372 -7.29 16.01 20.61
C GLN A 372 -7.28 16.16 22.14
N SER A 373 -8.38 15.85 22.84
CA SER A 373 -8.50 15.86 24.29
C SER A 373 -8.42 14.46 24.91
N GLY A 374 -8.33 13.41 24.06
CA GLY A 374 -8.27 12.02 24.48
C GLY A 374 -9.65 11.35 24.60
N ASN A 375 -10.74 12.02 24.21
CA ASN A 375 -12.06 11.41 24.24
C ASN A 375 -12.25 10.43 23.07
N VAL A 376 -12.80 9.26 23.36
CA VAL A 376 -13.17 8.28 22.35
C VAL A 376 -14.44 8.72 21.63
N GLU A 377 -14.37 8.91 20.32
CA GLU A 377 -15.48 9.36 19.48
C GLU A 377 -16.11 8.21 18.69
N GLU A 378 -15.30 7.19 18.36
CA GLU A 378 -15.74 6.05 17.56
C GLU A 378 -14.96 4.80 17.96
N VAL A 379 -15.66 3.65 17.97
CA VAL A 379 -15.07 2.32 18.19
C VAL A 379 -15.57 1.39 17.11
N ASN A 380 -14.65 0.74 16.37
CA ASN A 380 -14.97 -0.19 15.32
C ASN A 380 -14.46 -1.60 15.64
N HIS A 381 -15.32 -2.58 15.43
CA HIS A 381 -15.00 -3.98 15.46
C HIS A 381 -15.34 -4.60 14.10
N TYR A 382 -14.47 -5.49 13.63
CA TYR A 382 -14.60 -6.05 12.28
C TYR A 382 -14.64 -7.58 12.29
N TYR A 383 -15.44 -8.13 11.38
CA TYR A 383 -15.22 -9.49 10.90
C TYR A 383 -13.88 -9.56 10.15
N PRO A 384 -13.27 -10.75 10.04
CA PRO A 384 -12.00 -10.91 9.31
C PRO A 384 -11.99 -10.32 7.90
N PHE A 385 -13.07 -10.46 7.12
CA PHE A 385 -13.20 -9.87 5.79
C PHE A 385 -13.64 -8.39 5.79
N GLY A 386 -13.67 -7.72 6.94
CA GLY A 386 -13.82 -6.25 7.03
C GLY A 386 -15.24 -5.76 7.27
N GLY A 387 -16.24 -6.64 7.37
CA GLY A 387 -17.58 -6.26 7.77
C GLY A 387 -17.60 -5.71 9.20
N LEU A 388 -18.36 -4.64 9.46
CA LEU A 388 -18.50 -4.05 10.80
C LEU A 388 -19.38 -4.93 11.69
N LEU A 389 -18.94 -5.22 12.92
CA LEU A 389 -19.78 -5.84 13.92
C LEU A 389 -20.84 -4.85 14.41
N SER A 390 -22.03 -5.35 14.77
CA SER A 390 -23.11 -4.53 15.35
C SER A 390 -22.76 -3.91 16.70
N SER A 391 -21.74 -4.44 17.39
CA SER A 391 -21.19 -3.87 18.62
C SER A 391 -20.28 -2.66 18.39
N SER A 392 -20.04 -2.28 17.13
CA SER A 392 -19.30 -1.06 16.81
C SER A 392 -20.11 0.17 17.22
N VAL A 393 -19.46 1.11 17.91
CA VAL A 393 -20.05 2.40 18.29
C VAL A 393 -19.57 3.41 17.27
N SER A 394 -20.43 3.76 16.31
CA SER A 394 -20.12 4.74 15.29
C SER A 394 -21.16 5.85 15.33
N ASN A 395 -20.70 7.05 15.56
CA ASN A 395 -21.51 8.26 15.45
C ASN A 395 -21.54 8.80 14.00
N ALA A 396 -21.18 7.97 13.02
CA ALA A 396 -21.07 8.31 11.61
C ALA A 396 -20.12 9.51 11.34
N VAL A 397 -19.11 9.70 12.19
CA VAL A 397 -18.25 10.90 12.18
C VAL A 397 -17.30 10.93 10.99
N GLN A 398 -16.87 9.77 10.50
CA GLN A 398 -15.93 9.67 9.37
C GLN A 398 -16.07 8.32 8.62
N PRO A 399 -15.80 8.26 7.30
CA PRO A 399 -16.02 7.06 6.49
C PRO A 399 -14.84 6.07 6.50
N TYR A 400 -13.64 6.45 6.96
CA TYR A 400 -12.44 5.61 6.88
C TYR A 400 -12.44 4.53 7.94
N LYS A 401 -12.53 3.25 7.55
CA LYS A 401 -12.75 2.10 8.45
C LYS A 401 -11.70 1.00 8.27
N TYR A 402 -12.07 -0.10 7.64
CA TYR A 402 -11.22 -1.27 7.40
C TYR A 402 -10.03 -0.91 6.51
N ASN A 403 -8.80 -1.28 6.90
CA ASN A 403 -7.53 -0.90 6.28
C ASN A 403 -7.37 0.63 6.04
N GLY A 404 -8.07 1.46 6.83
CA GLY A 404 -8.10 2.90 6.62
C GLY A 404 -8.84 3.35 5.36
N LYS A 405 -9.59 2.45 4.69
CA LYS A 405 -10.29 2.75 3.45
C LYS A 405 -11.65 3.38 3.69
N GLU A 406 -12.06 4.21 2.73
CA GLU A 406 -13.37 4.87 2.76
C GLU A 406 -14.48 3.86 2.52
N LEU A 407 -15.43 3.77 3.45
CA LEU A 407 -16.64 2.97 3.36
C LEU A 407 -17.81 3.84 2.95
N ASP A 408 -18.36 3.60 1.78
CA ASP A 408 -19.60 4.22 1.34
C ASP A 408 -20.80 3.35 1.68
N ARG A 409 -21.60 3.80 2.65
CA ARG A 409 -22.83 3.12 3.10
C ARG A 409 -24.11 3.73 2.54
N LYS A 410 -23.99 4.81 1.76
CA LYS A 410 -25.16 5.52 1.25
C LYS A 410 -25.94 4.61 0.29
N ASN A 411 -27.24 4.66 0.40
CA ASN A 411 -28.19 3.83 -0.37
C ASN A 411 -27.93 2.31 -0.27
N GLY A 412 -27.30 1.83 0.81
CA GLY A 412 -27.00 0.41 1.00
C GLY A 412 -25.88 -0.13 0.12
N LEU A 413 -25.00 0.74 -0.39
CA LEU A 413 -23.87 0.34 -1.21
C LEU A 413 -22.90 -0.55 -0.43
N ASP A 414 -22.46 -0.10 0.75
CA ASP A 414 -21.56 -0.83 1.67
C ASP A 414 -20.26 -1.33 1.02
N TRP A 415 -19.65 -0.49 0.18
CA TRP A 415 -18.38 -0.78 -0.48
C TRP A 415 -17.21 0.03 0.10
N TYR A 416 -16.05 -0.61 0.17
CA TYR A 416 -14.79 0.04 0.48
C TYR A 416 -14.07 0.47 -0.81
N ASP A 417 -13.64 1.72 -0.86
CA ASP A 417 -12.84 2.26 -1.96
C ASP A 417 -11.34 2.06 -1.68
N TYR A 418 -10.70 1.21 -2.50
CA TYR A 418 -9.26 0.97 -2.44
C TYR A 418 -8.47 1.76 -3.52
N GLY A 419 -9.15 2.64 -4.26
CA GLY A 419 -8.59 3.39 -5.37
C GLY A 419 -8.76 2.65 -6.70
N ALA A 420 -7.96 1.63 -6.95
CA ALA A 420 -8.06 0.87 -8.21
C ALA A 420 -9.30 -0.03 -8.30
N ARG A 421 -9.88 -0.43 -7.19
CA ARG A 421 -11.05 -1.34 -7.13
C ARG A 421 -11.96 -1.02 -5.94
N MET A 422 -13.23 -1.37 -6.09
CA MET A 422 -14.21 -1.37 -5.00
C MET A 422 -14.32 -2.77 -4.39
N TYR A 423 -14.32 -2.83 -3.04
CA TYR A 423 -14.34 -4.07 -2.27
C TYR A 423 -15.67 -4.25 -1.52
N ASP A 424 -16.26 -5.42 -1.63
CA ASP A 424 -17.46 -5.81 -0.86
C ASP A 424 -17.09 -6.79 0.26
N ALA A 425 -17.13 -6.30 1.50
CA ALA A 425 -16.82 -7.12 2.67
C ALA A 425 -17.90 -8.18 2.98
N ALA A 426 -19.15 -7.99 2.52
CA ALA A 426 -20.20 -8.98 2.69
C ALA A 426 -19.92 -10.26 1.88
N LEU A 427 -19.31 -10.10 0.71
CA LEU A 427 -18.95 -11.17 -0.19
C LEU A 427 -17.47 -11.58 -0.10
N GLY A 428 -16.62 -10.78 0.55
CA GLY A 428 -15.17 -11.01 0.68
C GLY A 428 -14.42 -10.92 -0.65
N ARG A 429 -14.89 -10.08 -1.61
CA ARG A 429 -14.37 -10.04 -2.97
C ARG A 429 -14.40 -8.65 -3.62
N TRP A 430 -13.63 -8.51 -4.69
CA TRP A 430 -13.67 -7.37 -5.58
C TRP A 430 -14.81 -7.45 -6.60
N HIS A 431 -15.25 -6.27 -7.11
CA HIS A 431 -16.25 -6.16 -8.17
C HIS A 431 -15.67 -6.11 -9.57
N ALA A 432 -14.41 -5.74 -9.70
CA ALA A 432 -13.68 -5.64 -10.96
C ALA A 432 -12.52 -6.64 -10.98
N VAL A 433 -12.11 -7.00 -12.19
CA VAL A 433 -10.92 -7.82 -12.44
C VAL A 433 -9.69 -7.11 -11.87
N ASP A 434 -8.84 -7.85 -11.21
CA ASP A 434 -7.54 -7.36 -10.78
C ASP A 434 -6.77 -6.82 -11.97
N PRO A 435 -6.35 -5.54 -12.01
CA PRO A 435 -5.49 -5.02 -13.06
C PRO A 435 -4.22 -5.85 -13.25
N MET A 436 -3.84 -6.61 -12.21
CA MET A 436 -2.67 -7.48 -12.19
C MET A 436 -3.04 -8.97 -12.28
N SER A 437 -4.27 -9.31 -12.70
CA SER A 437 -4.80 -10.68 -12.78
C SER A 437 -3.91 -11.64 -13.57
N GLU A 438 -3.22 -11.15 -14.60
CA GLU A 438 -2.27 -11.93 -15.38
C GLU A 438 -1.07 -12.47 -14.57
N LYS A 439 -0.81 -11.89 -13.38
CA LYS A 439 0.21 -12.38 -12.45
C LYS A 439 -0.30 -13.53 -11.58
N TYR A 440 -1.60 -13.63 -11.43
CA TYR A 440 -2.27 -14.52 -10.48
C TYR A 440 -3.15 -15.57 -11.17
N TYR A 441 -2.74 -16.08 -12.33
CA TYR A 441 -3.54 -17.02 -13.13
C TYR A 441 -4.02 -18.26 -12.34
N SER A 442 -3.41 -18.59 -11.20
CA SER A 442 -3.84 -19.65 -10.28
C SER A 442 -4.89 -19.21 -9.26
N TRP A 443 -5.27 -17.92 -9.27
CA TRP A 443 -6.25 -17.32 -8.39
C TRP A 443 -7.35 -16.64 -9.21
N SER A 444 -8.55 -16.59 -8.64
CA SER A 444 -9.61 -15.77 -9.22
C SER A 444 -9.18 -14.31 -9.22
N PRO A 445 -9.39 -13.56 -10.32
CA PRO A 445 -9.05 -12.13 -10.40
C PRO A 445 -9.90 -11.25 -9.48
N TYR A 446 -10.88 -11.83 -8.81
CA TYR A 446 -11.75 -11.14 -7.85
C TYR A 446 -11.43 -11.46 -6.39
N THR A 447 -10.37 -12.23 -6.12
CA THR A 447 -10.00 -12.65 -4.77
C THR A 447 -9.32 -11.52 -4.01
N TYR A 448 -9.83 -11.21 -2.82
CA TYR A 448 -9.23 -10.25 -1.90
C TYR A 448 -8.15 -10.92 -1.03
N CYS A 449 -6.95 -10.33 -0.95
CA CYS A 449 -5.86 -10.74 -0.05
C CYS A 449 -5.56 -12.26 -0.07
N LYS A 450 -5.75 -12.93 -1.23
CA LYS A 450 -5.65 -14.40 -1.37
C LYS A 450 -6.45 -15.16 -0.32
N ASN A 451 -7.62 -14.65 0.04
CA ASN A 451 -8.51 -15.19 1.09
C ASN A 451 -7.84 -15.36 2.47
N ASN A 452 -6.83 -14.54 2.78
CA ASN A 452 -6.22 -14.46 4.10
C ASN A 452 -6.17 -13.00 4.60
N PRO A 453 -7.32 -12.39 4.84
CA PRO A 453 -7.44 -10.98 5.23
C PRO A 453 -6.98 -10.71 6.66
N VAL A 454 -6.65 -11.74 7.44
CA VAL A 454 -6.12 -11.61 8.80
C VAL A 454 -4.63 -11.29 8.81
N LEU A 455 -3.91 -11.73 7.76
CA LEU A 455 -2.45 -11.59 7.65
C LEU A 455 -2.04 -10.60 6.54
N ARG A 456 -2.92 -10.35 5.57
CA ARG A 456 -2.63 -9.61 4.34
C ARG A 456 -3.52 -8.41 4.21
N ILE A 457 -2.98 -7.36 3.61
CA ILE A 457 -3.71 -6.17 3.16
C ILE A 457 -3.42 -5.96 1.69
N ASP A 458 -4.35 -5.32 0.99
CA ASP A 458 -4.13 -4.73 -0.32
C ASP A 458 -4.07 -3.21 -0.12
N LEU A 459 -2.97 -2.56 -0.46
CA LEU A 459 -2.79 -1.13 -0.17
C LEU A 459 -3.47 -0.22 -1.19
N ASP A 460 -3.43 -0.60 -2.46
CA ASP A 460 -3.91 0.24 -3.57
C ASP A 460 -4.52 -0.56 -4.73
N GLY A 461 -4.65 -1.86 -4.56
CA GLY A 461 -5.10 -2.79 -5.61
C GLY A 461 -4.03 -3.12 -6.66
N LYS A 462 -2.72 -2.95 -6.34
CA LYS A 462 -1.59 -3.21 -7.24
C LYS A 462 -0.52 -4.05 -6.55
N ASP A 463 0.53 -4.48 -7.34
CA ASP A 463 1.62 -5.32 -6.81
C ASP A 463 2.73 -4.53 -6.14
N ASP A 464 3.22 -5.06 -5.02
CA ASP A 464 4.34 -4.53 -4.27
C ASP A 464 5.53 -5.49 -4.22
N TYR A 465 6.75 -4.94 -4.36
CA TYR A 465 8.01 -5.63 -4.14
C TYR A 465 8.71 -5.11 -2.90
N VAL A 466 9.31 -6.01 -2.15
CA VAL A 466 10.09 -5.70 -0.97
C VAL A 466 11.52 -6.16 -1.16
N ILE A 467 12.50 -5.28 -0.92
CA ILE A 467 13.91 -5.63 -0.89
C ILE A 467 14.42 -5.70 0.57
N SER A 468 15.09 -6.80 0.93
CA SER A 468 15.76 -6.88 2.23
C SER A 468 17.11 -6.17 2.20
N ARG A 469 17.65 -5.81 3.37
CA ARG A 469 19.01 -5.26 3.50
C ARG A 469 20.09 -6.18 2.93
N SER A 470 19.83 -7.49 2.86
CA SER A 470 20.72 -8.46 2.20
C SER A 470 20.53 -8.53 0.68
N GLY A 471 19.80 -7.59 0.07
CA GLY A 471 19.56 -7.54 -1.37
C GLY A 471 18.61 -8.58 -1.92
N ARG A 472 17.88 -9.31 -1.05
CA ARG A 472 16.89 -10.29 -1.50
C ARG A 472 15.57 -9.58 -1.81
N LEU A 473 15.09 -9.78 -3.02
CA LEU A 473 13.77 -9.34 -3.46
C LEU A 473 12.70 -10.35 -3.03
N PHE A 474 11.67 -9.84 -2.40
CA PHE A 474 10.45 -10.56 -2.11
C PHE A 474 9.35 -9.95 -2.97
N ASN A 475 8.64 -10.79 -3.71
CA ASN A 475 7.34 -10.40 -4.20
C ASN A 475 6.32 -10.86 -3.16
N GLU A 476 5.57 -9.96 -2.58
CA GLU A 476 4.44 -10.33 -1.72
C GLU A 476 3.30 -10.91 -2.56
N THR A 477 3.42 -10.73 -3.88
CA THR A 477 2.51 -11.27 -4.88
C THR A 477 3.28 -12.09 -5.94
N PRO A 478 2.92 -13.36 -6.24
CA PRO A 478 3.65 -14.20 -7.19
C PRO A 478 3.58 -13.67 -8.62
N ILE A 479 4.73 -13.71 -9.30
CA ILE A 479 4.91 -13.27 -10.68
C ILE A 479 4.49 -14.38 -11.64
N ASP A 480 3.58 -14.09 -12.55
CA ASP A 480 3.60 -14.58 -13.91
C ASP A 480 2.70 -13.73 -14.82
N LYS A 481 3.31 -13.11 -15.84
CA LYS A 481 2.72 -12.40 -16.98
C LYS A 481 2.08 -11.04 -16.73
N ARG A 482 2.82 -10.00 -17.09
CA ARG A 482 2.44 -8.58 -16.92
C ARG A 482 2.01 -7.93 -18.24
N GLY A 483 0.93 -7.15 -18.21
CA GLY A 483 0.56 -6.25 -19.31
C GLY A 483 1.53 -5.06 -19.44
N LYS A 484 1.73 -4.51 -20.65
CA LYS A 484 2.59 -3.35 -20.88
C LYS A 484 1.94 -2.07 -20.32
N GLY A 485 2.70 -1.31 -19.50
CA GLY A 485 2.33 0.06 -19.13
C GLY A 485 1.95 0.32 -17.68
N SER A 486 2.14 -0.64 -16.76
CA SER A 486 1.97 -0.42 -15.31
C SER A 486 3.30 -0.16 -14.60
N THR A 487 3.24 0.29 -13.36
CA THR A 487 4.39 0.55 -12.50
C THR A 487 4.50 -0.53 -11.42
N ASP A 488 5.73 -0.78 -10.94
CA ASP A 488 6.03 -1.60 -9.78
C ASP A 488 6.56 -0.72 -8.65
N ASN A 489 6.22 -1.01 -7.40
CA ASN A 489 6.82 -0.36 -6.25
C ASN A 489 7.88 -1.27 -5.62
N LEU A 490 9.03 -0.69 -5.29
CA LEU A 490 10.11 -1.35 -4.59
C LEU A 490 10.29 -0.72 -3.23
N TYR A 491 10.03 -1.48 -2.17
CA TYR A 491 10.13 -1.04 -0.78
C TYR A 491 11.34 -1.65 -0.07
N LEU A 492 11.86 -0.95 0.92
CA LEU A 492 12.79 -1.55 1.86
C LEU A 492 12.04 -2.40 2.89
N SER A 493 12.44 -3.67 3.07
CA SER A 493 11.73 -4.61 3.96
C SER A 493 11.72 -4.22 5.44
N SER A 494 12.69 -3.42 5.87
CA SER A 494 12.79 -2.92 7.24
C SER A 494 12.03 -1.62 7.47
N ASP A 495 11.65 -0.92 6.39
CA ASP A 495 10.91 0.33 6.45
C ASP A 495 10.20 0.57 5.12
N ARG A 496 8.88 0.39 5.10
CA ARG A 496 8.06 0.55 3.88
C ARG A 496 7.84 2.00 3.47
N SER A 497 8.17 2.96 4.31
CA SER A 497 8.16 4.38 3.92
C SER A 497 9.29 4.71 2.95
N ILE A 498 10.32 3.86 2.91
CA ILE A 498 11.44 3.97 1.96
C ILE A 498 11.08 3.15 0.72
N SER A 499 10.69 3.82 -0.35
CA SER A 499 10.24 3.18 -1.59
C SER A 499 10.60 3.99 -2.83
N VAL A 500 10.60 3.31 -3.98
CA VAL A 500 10.61 3.93 -5.31
C VAL A 500 9.59 3.23 -6.21
N THR A 501 8.96 4.01 -7.07
CA THR A 501 8.07 3.50 -8.11
C THR A 501 8.82 3.45 -9.44
N VAL A 502 8.75 2.33 -10.14
CA VAL A 502 9.44 2.11 -11.41
C VAL A 502 8.51 1.48 -12.43
N ASN A 503 8.83 1.61 -13.71
CA ASN A 503 8.10 0.93 -14.76
C ASN A 503 8.18 -0.59 -14.59
N GLN A 504 7.11 -1.24 -14.98
CA GLN A 504 6.93 -2.68 -14.81
C GLN A 504 7.96 -3.50 -15.61
N GLY A 505 8.33 -4.65 -15.08
CA GLY A 505 9.09 -5.68 -15.77
C GLY A 505 10.39 -6.07 -15.10
N LEU A 506 11.29 -5.12 -14.80
CA LEU A 506 12.62 -5.42 -14.25
C LEU A 506 12.57 -6.13 -12.89
N LEU A 507 11.78 -5.61 -11.94
CA LEU A 507 11.68 -6.21 -10.60
C LEU A 507 11.11 -7.62 -10.67
N GLY A 508 10.14 -7.84 -11.54
CA GLY A 508 9.56 -9.14 -11.79
C GLY A 508 10.54 -10.16 -12.34
N GLU A 509 11.33 -9.76 -13.34
CA GLU A 509 12.35 -10.63 -13.91
C GLU A 509 13.44 -10.97 -12.88
N MET A 510 13.90 -9.98 -12.11
CA MET A 510 14.88 -10.18 -11.04
C MET A 510 14.40 -11.18 -9.98
N HIS A 511 13.15 -11.08 -9.56
CA HIS A 511 12.55 -12.02 -8.61
C HIS A 511 12.42 -13.42 -9.20
N SER A 512 11.97 -13.55 -10.44
CA SER A 512 11.84 -14.82 -11.16
C SER A 512 13.18 -15.52 -11.31
N MET A 513 14.23 -14.78 -11.71
CA MET A 513 15.58 -15.31 -11.83
C MET A 513 16.19 -15.68 -10.48
N GLN A 514 15.93 -14.91 -9.42
CA GLN A 514 16.30 -15.27 -8.05
C GLN A 514 15.71 -16.64 -7.63
N ALA A 515 14.44 -16.88 -7.91
CA ALA A 515 13.78 -18.14 -7.61
C ALA A 515 14.36 -19.32 -8.42
N LYS A 516 14.75 -19.09 -9.68
CA LYS A 516 15.40 -20.08 -10.53
C LYS A 516 16.80 -20.44 -10.01
N GLU A 517 17.59 -19.43 -9.63
CA GLU A 517 18.93 -19.65 -9.05
C GLU A 517 18.86 -20.39 -7.71
N GLN A 518 17.83 -20.15 -6.91
CA GLN A 518 17.60 -20.90 -5.66
C GLN A 518 17.37 -22.40 -5.91
N LYS A 519 16.63 -22.76 -6.95
CA LYS A 519 16.40 -24.17 -7.35
C LYS A 519 17.69 -24.85 -7.80
N GLU A 520 18.62 -24.08 -8.35
CA GLU A 520 19.95 -24.57 -8.79
C GLU A 520 21.01 -24.50 -7.67
N ASN A 521 20.64 -24.31 -6.40
CA ASN A 521 21.53 -24.13 -5.25
C ASN A 521 22.44 -22.88 -5.31
N ARG A 522 22.12 -21.89 -6.13
CA ARG A 522 22.85 -20.62 -6.25
C ARG A 522 22.12 -19.51 -5.53
N VAL A 523 21.89 -19.69 -4.26
CA VAL A 523 20.93 -18.94 -3.41
C VAL A 523 21.19 -17.44 -3.37
N LYS A 524 22.40 -16.97 -3.73
CA LYS A 524 22.80 -15.56 -3.58
C LYS A 524 22.54 -14.69 -4.84
N LYS A 525 22.17 -15.24 -5.97
CA LYS A 525 22.07 -14.49 -7.22
C LYS A 525 20.69 -13.89 -7.45
N SER A 526 20.63 -12.62 -7.86
CA SER A 526 19.42 -11.93 -8.35
C SER A 526 19.81 -11.02 -9.50
N TYR A 527 19.13 -11.11 -10.64
CA TYR A 527 19.41 -10.31 -11.82
C TYR A 527 18.19 -10.20 -12.75
N GLY A 528 18.11 -9.10 -13.48
CA GLY A 528 17.10 -8.83 -14.50
C GLY A 528 17.60 -7.84 -15.54
N SER A 529 16.87 -7.69 -16.64
CA SER A 529 17.22 -6.81 -17.76
C SER A 529 16.05 -5.95 -18.20
N THR A 530 16.35 -4.76 -18.75
CA THR A 530 15.35 -3.86 -19.32
C THR A 530 15.97 -2.93 -20.37
N GLN A 531 15.20 -2.54 -21.36
CA GLN A 531 15.56 -1.45 -22.28
C GLN A 531 15.21 -0.07 -21.69
N ASP A 532 14.40 -0.02 -20.64
CA ASP A 532 14.13 1.18 -19.88
C ASP A 532 15.30 1.50 -18.94
N LEU A 533 16.19 2.35 -19.40
CA LEU A 533 17.38 2.74 -18.66
C LEU A 533 17.06 3.54 -17.39
N GLU A 534 15.91 4.21 -17.34
CA GLU A 534 15.46 4.97 -16.17
C GLU A 534 15.04 4.03 -15.04
N THR A 535 14.24 3.02 -15.35
CA THR A 535 13.91 1.94 -14.41
C THR A 535 15.16 1.23 -13.91
N ALA A 536 16.13 0.91 -14.80
CA ALA A 536 17.37 0.26 -14.39
C ALA A 536 18.21 1.13 -13.44
N ALA A 537 18.35 2.42 -13.74
CA ALA A 537 19.08 3.37 -12.90
C ALA A 537 18.42 3.54 -11.53
N THR A 538 17.10 3.64 -11.49
CA THR A 538 16.31 3.79 -10.27
C THR A 538 16.42 2.57 -9.36
N VAL A 539 16.24 1.36 -9.90
CA VAL A 539 16.36 0.10 -9.14
C VAL A 539 17.79 -0.10 -8.64
N PHE A 540 18.81 0.14 -9.49
CA PHE A 540 20.20 0.01 -9.08
C PHE A 540 20.54 0.97 -7.93
N LYS A 541 20.20 2.26 -8.07
CA LYS A 541 20.50 3.26 -7.04
C LYS A 541 19.78 2.96 -5.74
N PHE A 542 18.48 2.68 -5.79
CA PHE A 542 17.70 2.31 -4.61
C PHE A 542 18.31 1.08 -3.90
N ALA A 543 18.62 0.04 -4.65
CA ALA A 543 19.18 -1.19 -4.08
C ALA A 543 20.60 -0.98 -3.53
N ALA A 544 21.45 -0.21 -4.22
CA ALA A 544 22.79 0.14 -3.75
C ALA A 544 22.75 1.00 -2.47
N ASP A 545 21.78 1.89 -2.36
CA ASP A 545 21.63 2.80 -1.23
C ASP A 545 21.08 2.12 0.04
N HIS A 546 20.19 1.14 -0.12
CA HIS A 546 19.40 0.60 0.98
C HIS A 546 19.75 -0.86 1.36
N THR A 547 20.73 -1.47 0.69
CA THR A 547 21.18 -2.84 1.01
C THR A 547 22.63 -2.88 1.49
N THR A 548 23.00 -3.99 2.13
CA THR A 548 24.37 -4.24 2.64
C THR A 548 25.18 -5.16 1.74
N VAL A 549 24.86 -5.19 0.46
CA VAL A 549 25.53 -6.00 -0.56
C VAL A 549 25.86 -5.15 -1.77
N GLU A 550 26.83 -5.57 -2.57
CA GLU A 550 27.17 -4.86 -3.79
C GLU A 550 26.21 -5.17 -4.92
N TRP A 551 25.92 -4.16 -5.74
CA TRP A 551 25.07 -4.22 -6.92
C TRP A 551 25.83 -3.83 -8.17
N LYS A 552 25.38 -4.34 -9.31
CA LYS A 552 25.94 -4.09 -10.62
C LYS A 552 24.88 -3.60 -11.59
N LEU A 553 25.26 -2.60 -12.39
CA LEU A 553 24.49 -2.11 -13.53
C LEU A 553 25.39 -2.14 -14.77
N ASP A 554 25.13 -3.07 -15.65
CA ASP A 554 25.79 -3.18 -16.94
C ASP A 554 24.86 -2.72 -18.06
N VAL A 555 25.38 -1.98 -19.05
CA VAL A 555 24.62 -1.62 -20.26
C VAL A 555 25.28 -2.24 -21.48
N TYR A 556 24.48 -2.92 -22.27
CA TYR A 556 24.86 -3.55 -23.53
C TYR A 556 24.24 -2.80 -24.69
N ASP A 557 25.00 -2.61 -25.77
CA ASP A 557 24.53 -1.98 -27.01
C ASP A 557 24.56 -3.00 -28.16
N ASP A 558 23.39 -3.28 -28.74
CA ASP A 558 23.24 -4.11 -29.92
C ASP A 558 22.70 -3.23 -31.06
N ASN A 559 23.63 -2.72 -31.89
CA ASN A 559 23.31 -1.88 -33.04
C ASN A 559 22.43 -0.66 -32.71
N GLY A 560 22.73 0.02 -31.61
CA GLY A 560 22.01 1.22 -31.16
C GLY A 560 20.84 0.92 -30.20
N THR A 561 20.51 -0.35 -29.98
CA THR A 561 19.52 -0.73 -28.96
C THR A 561 20.23 -1.03 -27.65
N ARG A 562 20.00 -0.20 -26.63
CA ARG A 562 20.62 -0.36 -25.32
C ARG A 562 19.74 -1.16 -24.38
N THR A 563 20.35 -2.16 -23.74
CA THR A 563 19.72 -2.99 -22.70
C THR A 563 20.55 -2.94 -21.42
N ALA A 564 19.95 -2.57 -20.32
CA ALA A 564 20.58 -2.57 -19.00
C ALA A 564 20.33 -3.91 -18.29
N VAL A 565 21.35 -4.39 -17.56
CA VAL A 565 21.27 -5.56 -16.68
C VAL A 565 21.59 -5.11 -15.26
N VAL A 566 20.65 -5.28 -14.33
CA VAL A 566 20.83 -5.04 -12.90
C VAL A 566 21.03 -6.39 -12.21
N ALA A 567 22.08 -6.53 -11.41
CA ALA A 567 22.45 -7.80 -10.79
C ALA A 567 23.11 -7.64 -9.42
N THR A 568 22.99 -8.66 -8.57
CA THR A 568 23.76 -8.81 -7.32
C THR A 568 24.04 -10.29 -7.03
N ASP A 569 25.18 -10.57 -6.41
CA ASP A 569 25.51 -11.86 -5.77
C ASP A 569 25.08 -11.94 -4.32
N ARG A 570 24.54 -10.84 -3.81
CA ARG A 570 24.29 -10.64 -2.37
C ARG A 570 25.54 -10.86 -1.52
N ASP A 571 26.68 -10.43 -2.03
CA ASP A 571 27.98 -10.43 -1.35
C ASP A 571 28.34 -8.97 -1.01
N PRO A 572 28.76 -8.67 0.23
CA PRO A 572 29.14 -7.30 0.61
C PRO A 572 30.50 -6.86 0.06
N TYR A 573 31.27 -7.77 -0.58
CA TYR A 573 32.63 -7.50 -1.01
C TYR A 573 32.91 -7.72 -2.48
N GLY A 574 31.90 -8.07 -3.27
CA GLY A 574 32.08 -8.23 -4.70
C GLY A 574 30.82 -8.67 -5.43
N VAL A 575 30.67 -8.19 -6.64
CA VAL A 575 29.64 -8.58 -7.60
C VAL A 575 30.28 -8.86 -8.96
N ASP A 576 30.36 -10.13 -9.35
CA ASP A 576 30.98 -10.55 -10.63
C ASP A 576 29.95 -11.23 -11.57
N ASN A 577 28.74 -10.72 -11.60
CA ASN A 577 27.63 -11.40 -12.29
C ASN A 577 27.24 -10.84 -13.66
N GLY A 578 27.84 -9.74 -14.13
CA GLY A 578 27.36 -9.08 -15.34
C GLY A 578 27.36 -10.02 -16.58
N VAL A 579 28.44 -10.74 -16.84
CA VAL A 579 28.52 -11.69 -17.96
C VAL A 579 27.65 -12.93 -17.72
N TYR A 580 27.59 -13.40 -16.49
CA TYR A 580 26.70 -14.52 -16.12
C TYR A 580 25.24 -14.15 -16.34
N ALA A 581 24.82 -13.00 -15.82
CA ALA A 581 23.45 -12.50 -15.97
C ALA A 581 23.11 -12.22 -17.45
N GLN A 582 24.01 -11.62 -18.22
CA GLN A 582 23.84 -11.39 -19.66
C GLN A 582 23.52 -12.71 -20.39
N ASN A 583 24.28 -13.75 -20.13
CA ASN A 583 24.10 -15.05 -20.78
C ASN A 583 22.78 -15.72 -20.38
N LYS A 584 22.40 -15.64 -19.11
CA LYS A 584 21.16 -16.23 -18.59
C LYS A 584 19.91 -15.50 -19.07
N LEU A 585 20.01 -14.19 -19.27
CA LEU A 585 18.93 -13.35 -19.80
C LEU A 585 18.93 -13.26 -21.32
N SER A 586 19.92 -13.87 -21.99
CA SER A 586 20.11 -13.81 -23.46
C SER A 586 20.21 -12.39 -24.01
N VAL A 587 20.78 -11.46 -23.23
CA VAL A 587 20.98 -10.06 -23.65
C VAL A 587 22.10 -10.03 -24.71
N LYS A 588 21.79 -9.41 -25.86
CA LYS A 588 22.71 -9.28 -26.99
C LYS A 588 23.47 -7.96 -26.92
N GLY A 589 24.54 -7.87 -27.70
CA GLY A 589 25.34 -6.66 -27.88
C GLY A 589 26.64 -6.64 -27.08
N GLU A 590 27.41 -5.59 -27.31
CA GLU A 590 28.66 -5.34 -26.60
C GLU A 590 28.41 -4.53 -25.33
N LYS A 591 29.07 -4.92 -24.22
CA LYS A 591 28.96 -4.16 -22.97
C LYS A 591 29.67 -2.80 -23.14
N VAL A 592 28.91 -1.73 -23.06
CA VAL A 592 29.40 -0.36 -23.21
C VAL A 592 29.59 0.36 -21.88
N ILE A 593 28.82 -0.01 -20.85
CA ILE A 593 28.92 0.55 -19.49
C ILE A 593 28.98 -0.59 -18.48
N ASP A 594 29.79 -0.41 -17.45
CA ASP A 594 29.98 -1.34 -16.33
C ASP A 594 30.08 -0.50 -15.05
N ILE A 595 29.00 -0.50 -14.24
CA ILE A 595 28.91 0.22 -12.97
C ILE A 595 28.66 -0.79 -11.87
N HIS A 596 29.37 -0.68 -10.74
CA HIS A 596 29.03 -1.42 -9.54
C HIS A 596 29.12 -0.52 -8.28
N SER A 597 28.37 -0.91 -7.26
CA SER A 597 28.37 -0.19 -5.99
C SER A 597 29.45 -0.73 -5.05
N HIS A 598 29.98 0.15 -4.20
CA HIS A 598 30.76 -0.24 -3.03
C HIS A 598 30.07 0.22 -1.76
N LEU A 599 30.19 -0.57 -0.71
CA LEU A 599 29.69 -0.20 0.61
C LEU A 599 30.42 1.01 1.18
N PRO A 600 29.80 1.78 2.11
CA PRO A 600 30.45 2.90 2.78
C PRO A 600 31.80 2.49 3.39
N GLY A 601 32.88 3.23 3.06
CA GLY A 601 34.25 2.94 3.52
C GLY A 601 35.11 2.17 2.53
N GLY A 602 34.57 1.79 1.37
CA GLY A 602 35.36 1.22 0.28
C GLY A 602 36.37 2.18 -0.36
N THR A 603 37.25 1.67 -1.23
CA THR A 603 38.33 2.46 -1.85
C THR A 603 37.82 3.38 -2.95
N LYS A 604 38.41 4.58 -3.03
CA LYS A 604 38.13 5.57 -4.08
C LYS A 604 38.54 5.07 -5.47
N GLY A 605 37.77 4.51 -6.23
CA GLY A 605 38.13 4.15 -7.61
C GLY A 605 38.33 2.67 -7.84
N GLY A 606 37.68 1.86 -7.02
CA GLY A 606 37.65 0.43 -7.16
C GLY A 606 38.72 -0.30 -6.33
N ALA A 607 38.46 -1.55 -6.05
CA ALA A 607 39.49 -2.45 -5.55
C ALA A 607 40.57 -2.67 -6.63
N GLY A 608 41.79 -3.04 -6.24
CA GLY A 608 42.89 -3.24 -7.18
C GLY A 608 42.55 -4.17 -8.35
N ASN A 609 41.64 -5.10 -8.19
CA ASN A 609 41.16 -6.00 -9.24
C ASN A 609 40.29 -5.31 -10.29
N ASP A 610 39.50 -4.26 -9.94
CA ASP A 610 38.64 -3.56 -10.89
C ASP A 610 39.47 -2.88 -11.99
N PHE A 611 40.59 -2.26 -11.62
CA PHE A 611 41.50 -1.66 -12.59
C PHE A 611 42.17 -2.69 -13.48
N ASN A 612 42.47 -3.88 -12.96
CA ASN A 612 43.12 -4.97 -13.73
C ASN A 612 42.15 -5.67 -14.68
N LEU A 613 40.86 -5.73 -14.33
CA LEU A 613 39.83 -6.37 -15.15
C LEU A 613 39.19 -5.41 -16.16
N ALA A 614 39.37 -4.08 -16.01
CA ALA A 614 38.81 -3.10 -16.92
C ALA A 614 39.34 -3.27 -18.36
N LYS A 615 38.43 -3.28 -19.34
CA LYS A 615 38.77 -3.35 -20.76
C LYS A 615 38.93 -1.94 -21.34
N PRO A 616 39.92 -1.70 -22.24
CA PRO A 616 40.17 -0.36 -22.79
C PRO A 616 38.98 0.28 -23.51
N GLN A 617 38.10 -0.53 -24.06
CA GLN A 617 36.92 -0.10 -24.84
C GLN A 617 35.66 0.13 -23.99
N ARG A 618 35.70 -0.18 -22.69
CA ARG A 618 34.56 -0.01 -21.79
C ARG A 618 34.68 1.26 -20.95
N LYS A 619 33.51 1.81 -20.62
CA LYS A 619 33.40 2.81 -19.55
C LYS A 619 33.14 2.07 -18.24
N ASN A 620 34.19 1.91 -17.42
CA ASN A 620 34.10 1.26 -16.12
C ASN A 620 33.92 2.33 -15.05
N ALA A 621 33.01 2.09 -14.11
CA ALA A 621 32.72 3.02 -13.03
C ALA A 621 32.39 2.30 -11.73
N VAL A 622 32.62 2.98 -10.60
CA VAL A 622 32.23 2.54 -9.27
C VAL A 622 31.30 3.60 -8.67
N TYR A 623 30.12 3.19 -8.28
CA TYR A 623 29.21 4.01 -7.50
C TYR A 623 29.51 3.80 -6.02
N MET A 624 29.72 4.88 -5.29
CA MET A 624 30.04 4.85 -3.86
C MET A 624 29.02 5.69 -3.10
N LYS A 625 28.22 5.07 -2.30
CA LYS A 625 27.32 5.74 -1.36
C LYS A 625 28.12 6.32 -0.21
N ASP A 626 27.77 7.52 0.21
CA ASP A 626 28.33 8.20 1.42
C ASP A 626 29.84 8.00 1.54
N ASN A 627 30.55 8.46 0.53
CA ASN A 627 31.99 8.22 0.38
C ASN A 627 32.79 8.74 1.60
N ARG A 628 32.95 7.89 2.61
CA ARG A 628 33.70 8.23 3.85
C ARG A 628 35.18 8.49 3.65
N VAL A 629 35.72 8.15 2.49
CA VAL A 629 37.11 8.45 2.11
C VAL A 629 37.23 9.90 1.63
N SER A 630 36.11 10.54 1.28
CA SER A 630 36.05 11.97 0.95
C SER A 630 35.58 12.76 2.16
N THR A 631 36.19 13.94 2.38
CA THR A 631 35.74 14.91 3.40
C THR A 631 34.29 15.37 3.17
N ASP A 632 33.78 15.19 1.95
CA ASP A 632 32.47 15.67 1.53
C ASP A 632 31.31 14.70 1.80
N LYS A 633 31.58 13.41 2.11
CA LYS A 633 30.56 12.36 2.38
C LYS A 633 29.42 12.33 1.36
N LYS A 634 29.71 12.34 0.06
CA LYS A 634 28.71 12.43 -1.01
C LYS A 634 28.74 11.19 -1.89
N ASP A 635 27.59 10.82 -2.43
CA ASP A 635 27.47 9.76 -3.42
C ASP A 635 28.23 10.17 -4.70
N MET A 636 29.07 9.28 -5.20
CA MET A 636 29.97 9.59 -6.30
C MET A 636 30.10 8.41 -7.25
N ILE A 637 30.16 8.69 -8.56
CA ILE A 637 30.66 7.76 -9.57
C ILE A 637 32.14 8.08 -9.84
N TYR A 638 32.96 7.07 -9.79
CA TYR A 638 34.38 7.13 -10.15
C TYR A 638 34.64 6.34 -11.42
N GLU A 639 35.03 7.00 -12.49
CA GLU A 639 35.45 6.36 -13.74
C GLU A 639 36.90 5.91 -13.67
N TYR A 640 37.19 4.77 -14.26
CA TYR A 640 38.54 4.24 -14.38
C TYR A 640 38.72 3.40 -15.65
N THR A 641 39.97 3.22 -16.07
CA THR A 641 40.38 2.34 -17.17
C THR A 641 41.39 1.33 -16.63
N LYS A 642 41.64 0.27 -17.42
CA LYS A 642 42.61 -0.76 -17.05
C LYS A 642 43.97 -0.13 -16.73
N ASN A 643 44.55 -0.50 -15.57
CA ASN A 643 45.85 -0.03 -15.06
C ASN A 643 45.96 1.49 -14.85
N ALA A 644 44.84 2.21 -14.76
CA ALA A 644 44.82 3.63 -14.49
C ALA A 644 44.17 3.92 -13.15
N SER A 645 44.63 5.02 -12.50
CA SER A 645 43.88 5.59 -11.39
C SER A 645 42.57 6.18 -11.91
N ARG A 646 41.65 6.48 -10.99
CA ARG A 646 40.36 7.13 -11.31
C ARG A 646 40.57 8.32 -12.25
N VAL A 647 39.86 8.34 -13.38
CA VAL A 647 39.94 9.38 -14.40
C VAL A 647 39.08 10.57 -14.06
N ASN A 648 37.80 10.29 -13.72
CA ASN A 648 36.79 11.31 -13.41
C ASN A 648 35.99 10.92 -12.18
N SER A 649 35.38 11.90 -11.54
CA SER A 649 34.38 11.69 -10.50
C SER A 649 33.17 12.57 -10.76
N ILE A 650 32.00 11.99 -10.68
CA ILE A 650 30.73 12.65 -10.92
C ILE A 650 29.87 12.45 -9.68
N ARG A 651 29.29 13.53 -9.18
CA ARG A 651 28.38 13.50 -8.06
C ARG A 651 27.05 12.94 -8.52
N VAL A 652 26.44 12.07 -7.71
CA VAL A 652 25.15 11.44 -7.97
C VAL A 652 24.25 11.75 -6.78
N TYR A 653 23.19 12.51 -7.02
CA TYR A 653 22.21 12.85 -5.99
C TYR A 653 21.00 11.89 -6.04
N ASP A 654 20.61 11.49 -7.25
CA ASP A 654 19.46 10.62 -7.47
C ASP A 654 19.62 9.71 -8.70
N ALA A 655 18.58 8.95 -9.00
CA ALA A 655 18.56 8.07 -10.18
C ALA A 655 18.66 8.84 -11.51
N THR A 656 18.23 10.10 -11.54
CA THR A 656 18.28 10.95 -12.75
C THR A 656 19.72 11.28 -13.12
N ASP A 657 20.56 11.59 -12.14
CA ASP A 657 21.98 11.84 -12.36
C ASP A 657 22.69 10.60 -12.91
N LEU A 658 22.37 9.42 -12.35
CA LEU A 658 22.88 8.14 -12.82
C LEU A 658 22.40 7.87 -14.24
N LEU A 659 21.13 8.13 -14.54
CA LEU A 659 20.55 7.99 -15.88
C LEU A 659 21.21 8.93 -16.90
N GLN A 660 21.47 10.18 -16.52
CA GLN A 660 22.19 11.13 -17.38
C GLN A 660 23.62 10.66 -17.65
N TYR A 661 24.29 10.11 -16.65
CA TYR A 661 25.61 9.49 -16.84
C TYR A 661 25.56 8.36 -17.86
N ILE A 662 24.58 7.46 -17.73
CA ILE A 662 24.39 6.31 -18.64
C ILE A 662 24.10 6.80 -20.07
N LYS A 663 23.24 7.82 -20.23
CA LYS A 663 22.86 8.35 -21.56
C LYS A 663 24.01 9.08 -22.27
N ARG A 664 24.93 9.72 -21.52
CA ARG A 664 26.09 10.44 -22.07
C ARG A 664 27.21 9.50 -22.55
N LYS A 665 27.22 8.27 -22.13
CA LYS A 665 28.26 7.26 -22.44
C LYS A 665 27.79 6.29 -23.51
#